data_2a4cf9f031d13d367d80cda0c53a2bfe
#
_entry.id   2a4cf9f031d13d367d80cda0c53a2bfe
#
_cell.length_a   1.000
_cell.length_b   1.000
_cell.length_c   1.000
_cell.angle_alpha   90.00
_cell.angle_beta   90.00
_cell.angle_gamma   90.00
#
_symmetry.space_group_name_H-M   'P 1'
#
loop_
_entity.id
_entity.type
_entity.pdbx_description
1 polymer ?
#
loop_
_entity_poly.entity_id
_entity_poly.type
_entity_poly.pdbx_seq_one_letter_code
_entity_poly.pdbx_strand_id
1 'polypeptide(L)'
;MRSPLHTSTAAAGALTAVAALLAVAPPATAADLRDVTADVLANRDVTLTGDSAVTVPAGTTTYGGVFRGQGTLTVRGGGTLVLSKDSDFTLPAARRRQVVRTQGGNHPYTTVSTPDPPAVTVERGTTLQYGTGGGSGLIGHFPYDTPGYRLNQLNIRVDGTLRLSLTRTFNLGTISGSGLVTQPRGMWGTLDLAGAHPFSGVIDNGTGMAVGRPEYPVSLPHARAIVNQGSWIIDTPLYQTVTLRQDFYQRQYGSDVNVHTRPGGKVVLTGRYSYSDRGGDTAPALSDPGLNWRPIPHHSNKRGTNIEGANVQWGDGTTHEIFMPGTKDTVYINLHEASGRRSLLTFAYDGPVTLGAPIGGGRYHDTLAAPGAGDVVVAGTKGNDVTFAAAQYYDGSTTVRKGAILRLGSARGDGSLLTGTDRRRIVNDGTLVVRNARTAISLSRLGGGGSFVQAGAATTTLTGSAVTYTGTTTIERGTLVLADGATLVNSRAVRLTSAAARLDTGGSALRVTSTLGGRGTVRGAVTNEGVVTGGLTVAGAYTQRDEGRLALTGAPLKVTGKVTLAGTLDLSAARPATAPTDSAAGGASAAAGRDPLPAVTVLDHTGRTPVSGSFDGLREGAEVTYAGTAYRISYRGGDGNDVVLTAAAANPAAGAERRSAPGTGPARADGAEAGRSGAFGWWPYVLAAGLLGALLVPKTRRARSGPRNRGGRHSASRR
;
A
#
# COMPACT_ATOMS: atom_id res chain seq x y z
N MET A 1 50.71 -15.58 -14.21
CA MET A 1 50.65 -14.33 -13.44
C MET A 1 49.26 -14.26 -12.82
N ARG A 2 49.17 -14.49 -11.53
CA ARG A 2 47.89 -14.52 -10.77
C ARG A 2 47.73 -13.17 -10.07
N SER A 3 46.63 -12.49 -10.29
CA SER A 3 46.22 -11.32 -9.50
C SER A 3 45.20 -11.72 -8.42
N PRO A 4 45.28 -11.17 -7.21
CA PRO A 4 44.43 -11.57 -6.10
C PRO A 4 43.10 -10.80 -6.06
N LEU A 5 42.05 -11.54 -5.69
CA LEU A 5 40.76 -11.01 -5.33
C LEU A 5 40.82 -10.15 -4.04
N HIS A 6 40.32 -8.93 -4.13
CA HIS A 6 40.03 -8.12 -2.94
C HIS A 6 38.61 -8.44 -2.45
N THR A 7 38.52 -9.10 -1.32
CA THR A 7 37.31 -9.21 -0.52
C THR A 7 37.14 -7.93 0.30
N SER A 8 36.13 -7.14 -0.01
CA SER A 8 35.69 -6.02 0.82
C SER A 8 34.74 -6.52 1.90
N THR A 9 35.20 -6.58 3.12
CA THR A 9 34.39 -6.76 4.33
C THR A 9 33.59 -5.48 4.61
N ALA A 10 32.28 -5.54 4.48
CA ALA A 10 31.38 -4.50 4.96
C ALA A 10 31.33 -4.56 6.50
N ALA A 11 31.88 -3.54 7.15
CA ALA A 11 31.72 -3.34 8.57
C ALA A 11 30.32 -2.83 8.87
N ALA A 12 29.50 -3.70 9.48
CA ALA A 12 28.24 -3.31 10.10
C ALA A 12 28.53 -2.56 11.40
N GLY A 13 28.45 -1.23 11.35
CA GLY A 13 28.51 -0.39 12.54
C GLY A 13 27.18 -0.48 13.31
N ALA A 14 27.17 -1.22 14.40
CA ALA A 14 26.10 -1.19 15.38
C ALA A 14 26.09 0.18 16.08
N LEU A 15 25.06 1.01 15.78
CA LEU A 15 24.76 2.21 16.57
C LEU A 15 24.07 1.76 17.86
N THR A 16 24.82 1.61 18.93
CA THR A 16 24.32 1.52 20.30
C THR A 16 23.76 2.90 20.69
N ALA A 17 22.45 3.02 20.77
CA ALA A 17 21.80 4.19 21.35
C ALA A 17 22.06 4.18 22.87
N VAL A 18 23.01 4.99 23.32
CA VAL A 18 23.15 5.33 24.73
C VAL A 18 22.05 6.31 25.06
N ALA A 19 20.98 5.83 25.71
CA ALA A 19 20.01 6.68 26.38
C ALA A 19 20.69 7.33 27.60
N ALA A 20 21.32 8.46 27.39
CA ALA A 20 21.75 9.33 28.49
C ALA A 20 20.48 9.97 29.09
N LEU A 21 20.11 9.54 30.26
CA LEU A 21 19.14 10.20 31.13
C LEU A 21 19.70 11.58 31.46
N LEU A 22 19.36 12.60 30.69
CA LEU A 22 19.68 13.99 30.98
C LEU A 22 18.77 14.42 32.13
N ALA A 23 19.36 14.55 33.31
CA ALA A 23 18.76 15.31 34.37
C ALA A 23 18.57 16.77 33.87
N VAL A 24 17.35 17.07 33.43
CA VAL A 24 16.93 18.44 33.16
C VAL A 24 16.95 19.13 34.51
N ALA A 25 17.83 20.11 34.66
CA ALA A 25 17.78 20.98 35.85
C ALA A 25 16.33 21.49 35.98
N PRO A 26 15.74 21.45 37.20
CA PRO A 26 14.40 21.98 37.40
C PRO A 26 14.34 23.42 36.89
N PRO A 27 13.24 23.84 36.24
CA PRO A 27 13.09 25.23 35.85
C PRO A 27 13.23 26.08 37.13
N ALA A 28 13.93 27.21 37.01
CA ALA A 28 14.03 28.19 38.12
C ALA A 28 12.64 28.42 38.70
N THR A 29 12.52 28.31 40.02
CA THR A 29 11.24 28.54 40.69
C THR A 29 10.79 29.98 40.42
N ALA A 30 9.50 30.21 40.28
CA ALA A 30 8.91 31.50 39.89
C ALA A 30 9.36 32.72 40.77
N ALA A 31 10.08 32.46 41.86
CA ALA A 31 10.62 33.47 42.79
C ALA A 31 11.91 34.16 42.30
N ASP A 32 12.63 33.60 41.31
CA ASP A 32 13.94 34.11 40.90
C ASP A 32 13.94 34.85 39.54
N LEU A 33 12.76 35.02 38.92
CA LEU A 33 12.65 35.73 37.65
C LEU A 33 12.52 37.25 37.88
N ARG A 34 13.41 38.04 37.26
CA ARG A 34 13.26 39.49 37.22
C ARG A 34 12.00 39.88 36.48
N ASP A 35 11.09 40.59 37.15
CA ASP A 35 9.87 41.08 36.51
C ASP A 35 10.18 42.34 35.65
N VAL A 36 9.91 42.25 34.35
CA VAL A 36 10.10 43.36 33.39
C VAL A 36 8.77 43.86 32.83
N THR A 37 7.66 43.47 33.45
CA THR A 37 6.30 43.80 33.00
C THR A 37 6.07 45.29 32.85
N ALA A 38 6.47 46.10 33.85
CA ALA A 38 6.27 47.53 33.83
C ALA A 38 6.99 48.23 32.63
N ASP A 39 8.19 47.78 32.29
CA ASP A 39 8.92 48.32 31.16
C ASP A 39 8.29 47.95 29.83
N VAL A 40 7.82 46.70 29.71
CA VAL A 40 7.11 46.23 28.52
C VAL A 40 5.80 46.97 28.30
N LEU A 41 4.99 47.16 29.38
CA LEU A 41 3.73 47.88 29.29
C LEU A 41 3.93 49.38 29.00
N ALA A 42 5.05 49.95 29.40
CA ALA A 42 5.44 51.31 29.09
C ALA A 42 6.16 51.46 27.74
N ASN A 43 6.28 50.41 26.93
CA ASN A 43 7.01 50.38 25.65
C ASN A 43 8.48 50.82 25.74
N ARG A 44 9.13 50.63 26.92
CA ARG A 44 10.55 50.92 27.08
C ARG A 44 11.40 49.73 26.63
N ASP A 45 12.60 49.99 26.10
CA ASP A 45 13.58 48.96 25.81
C ASP A 45 13.99 48.23 27.10
N VAL A 46 14.09 46.92 27.03
CA VAL A 46 14.42 46.03 28.13
C VAL A 46 15.80 45.40 27.92
N THR A 47 16.72 45.67 28.83
CA THR A 47 18.01 44.97 28.86
C THR A 47 17.89 43.77 29.83
N LEU A 48 17.99 42.57 29.28
CA LEU A 48 18.03 41.33 30.03
C LEU A 48 19.42 41.17 30.67
N THR A 49 19.45 40.96 31.97
CA THR A 49 20.68 40.75 32.78
C THR A 49 20.65 39.40 33.50
N GLY A 50 19.75 38.49 33.12
CA GLY A 50 19.49 37.21 33.72
C GLY A 50 18.13 36.68 33.30
N ASP A 51 17.59 35.78 34.10
CA ASP A 51 16.27 35.21 33.86
C ASP A 51 15.18 36.24 34.16
N SER A 52 14.39 36.57 33.16
CA SER A 52 13.38 37.62 33.25
C SER A 52 12.00 37.12 32.85
N ALA A 53 10.96 37.71 33.40
CA ALA A 53 9.58 37.40 33.08
C ALA A 53 8.78 38.67 32.76
N VAL A 54 7.86 38.53 31.81
CA VAL A 54 6.80 39.50 31.53
C VAL A 54 5.45 38.84 31.80
N THR A 55 4.63 39.47 32.65
CA THR A 55 3.27 39.04 32.95
C THR A 55 2.29 39.85 32.08
N VAL A 56 1.74 39.23 31.06
CA VAL A 56 0.85 39.87 30.08
C VAL A 56 -0.58 39.86 30.64
N PRO A 57 -1.21 41.02 30.86
CA PRO A 57 -2.59 41.07 31.32
C PRO A 57 -3.54 40.50 30.25
N ALA A 58 -4.76 40.15 30.67
CA ALA A 58 -5.80 39.70 29.74
C ALA A 58 -6.01 40.71 28.60
N GLY A 59 -6.21 40.24 27.38
CA GLY A 59 -6.31 41.04 26.18
C GLY A 59 -5.00 41.06 25.36
N THR A 60 -4.81 42.11 24.58
CA THR A 60 -3.65 42.25 23.68
C THR A 60 -2.80 43.46 24.10
N THR A 61 -1.53 43.22 24.35
CA THR A 61 -0.50 44.22 24.60
C THR A 61 0.45 44.27 23.43
N THR A 62 0.58 45.40 22.74
CA THR A 62 1.58 45.60 21.69
C THR A 62 2.83 46.27 22.30
N TYR A 63 3.97 45.60 22.13
CA TYR A 63 5.25 46.10 22.66
C TYR A 63 6.06 46.71 21.50
N GLY A 64 6.32 48.01 21.63
CA GLY A 64 7.10 48.80 20.70
C GLY A 64 8.57 48.99 21.07
N GLY A 65 9.00 48.50 22.23
CA GLY A 65 10.40 48.44 22.66
C GLY A 65 11.13 47.18 22.08
N VAL A 66 12.36 46.99 22.51
CA VAL A 66 13.19 45.81 22.09
C VAL A 66 13.78 45.14 23.34
N PHE A 67 13.94 43.81 23.29
CA PHE A 67 14.72 43.07 24.27
C PHE A 67 16.17 42.96 23.79
N ARG A 68 17.11 43.27 24.68
CA ARG A 68 18.57 43.22 24.43
C ARG A 68 19.29 42.57 25.62
N GLY A 69 20.61 42.36 25.49
CA GLY A 69 21.48 41.92 26.60
C GLY A 69 21.66 40.41 26.66
N GLN A 70 21.79 39.88 27.88
CA GLN A 70 22.06 38.46 28.13
C GLN A 70 21.11 37.89 29.18
N GLY A 71 20.28 36.90 28.83
CA GLY A 71 19.33 36.30 29.73
C GLY A 71 18.33 35.41 29.04
N THR A 72 17.28 35.06 29.74
CA THR A 72 16.10 34.39 29.23
C THR A 72 14.85 35.25 29.40
N LEU A 73 13.84 35.01 28.56
CA LEU A 73 12.57 35.70 28.64
C LEU A 73 11.42 34.70 28.81
N THR A 74 10.70 34.76 29.92
CA THR A 74 9.46 34.00 30.14
C THR A 74 8.27 34.92 29.93
N VAL A 75 7.34 34.54 29.05
CA VAL A 75 6.09 35.25 28.76
C VAL A 75 4.94 34.47 29.38
N ARG A 76 4.21 35.10 30.32
CA ARG A 76 3.16 34.48 31.09
C ARG A 76 1.98 35.46 31.36
N GLY A 77 0.88 35.00 31.95
CA GLY A 77 -0.20 35.86 32.46
C GLY A 77 -1.53 35.80 31.71
N GLY A 78 -1.67 35.01 30.67
CA GLY A 78 -2.96 34.70 30.02
C GLY A 78 -3.39 35.69 28.93
N GLY A 79 -2.63 36.75 28.63
CA GLY A 79 -2.87 37.69 27.53
C GLY A 79 -2.06 37.38 26.28
N THR A 80 -2.15 38.26 25.31
CA THR A 80 -1.35 38.25 24.07
C THR A 80 -0.32 39.39 24.10
N LEU A 81 0.98 39.02 24.02
CA LEU A 81 2.06 40.00 23.82
C LEU A 81 2.42 40.01 22.32
N VAL A 82 2.27 41.15 21.67
CA VAL A 82 2.62 41.38 20.26
C VAL A 82 3.91 42.18 20.19
N LEU A 83 4.91 41.64 19.55
CA LEU A 83 6.18 42.34 19.29
C LEU A 83 6.12 43.06 17.95
N SER A 84 6.36 44.36 17.92
CA SER A 84 6.37 45.17 16.69
C SER A 84 7.76 45.47 16.14
N LYS A 85 8.82 45.23 16.93
CA LYS A 85 10.22 45.42 16.54
C LYS A 85 11.03 44.15 16.80
N ASP A 86 12.07 43.96 16.00
CA ASP A 86 13.02 42.87 16.19
C ASP A 86 13.79 43.04 17.50
N SER A 87 14.00 41.97 18.21
CA SER A 87 14.74 41.91 19.47
C SER A 87 15.92 40.95 19.30
N ASP A 88 17.08 41.35 19.81
CA ASP A 88 18.30 40.57 19.78
C ASP A 88 18.95 40.52 21.17
N PHE A 89 19.02 39.34 21.74
CA PHE A 89 19.73 39.06 22.99
C PHE A 89 20.40 37.70 22.95
N THR A 90 21.18 37.36 23.92
CA THR A 90 21.91 36.09 23.96
C THR A 90 21.71 35.40 25.32
N LEU A 91 21.92 34.10 25.34
CA LEU A 91 22.05 33.37 26.59
C LEU A 91 23.35 33.79 27.31
N PRO A 92 23.39 33.80 28.68
CA PRO A 92 24.60 33.94 29.43
C PRO A 92 25.68 32.93 28.97
N ALA A 93 26.95 33.32 28.94
CA ALA A 93 28.03 32.51 28.44
C ALA A 93 28.11 31.11 29.10
N ALA A 94 27.78 31.04 30.40
CA ALA A 94 27.73 29.76 31.15
C ALA A 94 26.66 28.79 30.68
N ARG A 95 25.63 29.27 29.96
CA ARG A 95 24.53 28.46 29.42
C ARG A 95 24.63 28.21 27.92
N ARG A 96 25.62 28.82 27.25
CA ARG A 96 25.87 28.55 25.83
C ARG A 96 26.67 27.28 25.70
N ARG A 97 26.28 26.40 24.83
CA ARG A 97 27.05 25.23 24.46
C ARG A 97 28.02 25.56 23.34
N GLN A 98 29.21 24.98 23.42
CA GLN A 98 30.19 25.08 22.33
C GLN A 98 29.66 24.30 21.11
N VAL A 99 29.60 24.98 19.99
CA VAL A 99 29.32 24.34 18.69
C VAL A 99 30.61 23.67 18.23
N VAL A 100 30.66 22.36 18.27
CA VAL A 100 31.79 21.60 17.69
C VAL A 100 31.59 21.57 16.18
N ARG A 101 32.42 22.27 15.43
CA ARG A 101 32.50 22.19 13.99
C ARG A 101 33.31 20.94 13.62
N THR A 102 32.64 19.93 13.08
CA THR A 102 33.34 18.83 12.42
C THR A 102 33.49 19.17 10.93
N GLN A 103 34.66 19.34 10.48
CA GLN A 103 34.99 19.53 9.07
C GLN A 103 35.11 18.15 8.41
N GLY A 104 34.17 17.80 7.57
CA GLY A 104 34.24 16.58 6.77
C GLY A 104 33.77 16.85 5.35
N GLY A 105 34.69 16.78 4.37
CA GLY A 105 34.38 17.00 2.96
C GLY A 105 34.03 18.45 2.62
N ASN A 106 33.71 18.75 1.39
CA ASN A 106 33.53 20.11 0.84
C ASN A 106 32.35 20.93 1.45
N HIS A 107 31.74 20.54 2.56
CA HIS A 107 30.69 21.30 3.25
C HIS A 107 30.87 21.23 4.77
N PRO A 108 30.87 22.37 5.47
CA PRO A 108 30.95 22.40 6.93
C PRO A 108 29.60 21.96 7.53
N TYR A 109 29.52 20.77 8.07
CA TYR A 109 28.37 20.34 8.86
C TYR A 109 28.53 20.81 10.30
N THR A 110 27.58 21.59 10.79
CA THR A 110 27.51 21.92 12.21
C THR A 110 26.61 20.88 12.88
N THR A 111 27.20 19.92 13.58
CA THR A 111 26.43 18.97 14.39
C THR A 111 26.21 19.61 15.76
N VAL A 112 24.98 20.08 16.04
CA VAL A 112 24.59 20.52 17.39
C VAL A 112 24.26 19.26 18.17
N SER A 113 25.14 18.83 19.07
CA SER A 113 25.00 17.58 19.82
C SER A 113 23.94 17.64 20.94
N THR A 114 23.58 18.82 21.40
CA THR A 114 22.47 19.05 22.38
C THR A 114 21.95 20.48 22.23
N PRO A 115 20.61 20.70 22.22
CA PRO A 115 20.08 22.04 22.14
C PRO A 115 20.43 22.84 23.39
N ASP A 116 20.74 24.11 23.23
CA ASP A 116 20.85 25.06 24.33
C ASP A 116 19.49 25.13 25.09
N PRO A 117 19.46 25.46 26.38
CA PRO A 117 18.23 25.70 27.08
C PRO A 117 17.41 26.78 26.37
N PRO A 118 16.06 26.75 26.48
CA PRO A 118 15.22 27.75 25.80
C PRO A 118 15.56 29.16 26.30
N ALA A 119 15.83 30.05 25.36
CA ALA A 119 16.02 31.46 25.64
C ALA A 119 14.70 32.21 25.82
N VAL A 120 13.64 31.70 25.17
CA VAL A 120 12.28 32.20 25.26
C VAL A 120 11.36 31.08 25.72
N THR A 121 10.50 31.36 26.72
CA THR A 121 9.46 30.44 27.19
C THR A 121 8.11 31.12 27.10
N VAL A 122 7.14 30.48 26.45
CA VAL A 122 5.74 30.90 26.39
C VAL A 122 4.91 29.96 27.25
N GLU A 123 4.44 30.43 28.38
CA GLU A 123 3.68 29.63 29.33
C GLU A 123 2.27 29.33 28.83
N ARG A 124 1.68 28.27 29.38
CA ARG A 124 0.32 27.84 29.05
C ARG A 124 -0.70 28.95 29.29
N GLY A 125 -1.65 29.09 28.35
CA GLY A 125 -2.69 30.12 28.40
C GLY A 125 -2.24 31.49 27.91
N THR A 126 -0.94 31.69 27.62
CA THR A 126 -0.37 32.95 27.11
C THR A 126 -0.06 32.86 25.65
N THR A 127 -0.23 33.95 24.92
CA THR A 127 0.17 34.07 23.51
C THR A 127 1.33 35.04 23.34
N LEU A 128 2.40 34.61 22.73
CA LEU A 128 3.45 35.49 22.21
C LEU A 128 3.27 35.60 20.71
N GLN A 129 3.12 36.82 20.20
CA GLN A 129 3.00 37.06 18.74
C GLN A 129 4.23 37.79 18.23
N TYR A 130 4.88 37.18 17.24
CA TYR A 130 5.95 37.82 16.46
C TYR A 130 5.33 38.57 15.30
N GLY A 131 5.57 39.90 15.28
CA GLY A 131 5.14 40.80 14.21
C GLY A 131 3.67 41.21 14.27
N THR A 132 3.39 42.29 13.54
CA THR A 132 2.06 42.89 13.38
C THR A 132 1.51 42.75 11.96
N GLY A 133 2.07 41.82 11.17
CA GLY A 133 1.76 41.66 9.74
C GLY A 133 2.81 42.30 8.81
N GLY A 134 3.92 42.78 9.35
CA GLY A 134 5.06 43.31 8.62
C GLY A 134 6.30 42.46 8.67
N GLY A 135 7.43 43.05 8.33
CA GLY A 135 8.73 42.35 8.32
C GLY A 135 9.48 42.31 9.66
N SER A 136 8.96 42.94 10.71
CA SER A 136 9.62 43.10 12.02
C SER A 136 8.81 42.45 13.15
N GLY A 137 9.46 42.25 14.30
CA GLY A 137 8.84 41.68 15.50
C GLY A 137 9.34 40.28 15.86
N LEU A 138 10.49 39.85 15.32
CA LEU A 138 11.12 38.56 15.62
C LEU A 138 12.08 38.70 16.81
N ILE A 139 12.06 37.75 17.72
CA ILE A 139 13.16 37.51 18.66
C ILE A 139 14.18 36.57 18.01
N GLY A 140 15.42 36.99 17.89
CA GLY A 140 16.45 36.14 17.28
C GLY A 140 17.84 36.68 17.50
N HIS A 141 18.79 35.77 17.53
CA HIS A 141 20.22 36.08 17.50
C HIS A 141 20.86 35.34 16.32
N PHE A 142 21.42 36.09 15.39
CA PHE A 142 21.98 35.57 14.12
C PHE A 142 23.46 35.95 13.99
N PRO A 143 24.35 35.30 14.77
CA PRO A 143 25.76 35.73 14.88
C PRO A 143 26.60 35.49 13.62
N TYR A 144 26.09 34.68 12.68
CA TYR A 144 26.84 34.35 11.47
C TYR A 144 26.08 34.81 10.22
N ASP A 145 26.70 35.66 9.43
CA ASP A 145 26.25 36.04 8.12
C ASP A 145 26.69 34.97 7.10
N THR A 146 25.90 33.94 6.95
CA THR A 146 26.09 33.02 5.83
C THR A 146 25.27 33.54 4.66
N PRO A 147 25.84 33.75 3.48
CA PRO A 147 25.08 34.18 2.33
C PRO A 147 23.90 33.24 2.07
N GLY A 148 22.68 33.76 2.19
CA GLY A 148 21.45 33.07 1.84
C GLY A 148 20.67 32.38 2.97
N TYR A 149 21.25 32.15 4.15
CA TYR A 149 20.51 31.50 5.25
C TYR A 149 21.08 31.85 6.64
N ARG A 150 20.22 32.38 7.51
CA ARG A 150 20.57 32.73 8.90
C ARG A 150 19.83 31.81 9.86
N LEU A 151 20.57 31.03 10.68
CA LEU A 151 20.00 30.23 11.76
C LEU A 151 19.85 31.09 13.02
N ASN A 152 18.65 31.10 13.59
CA ASN A 152 18.41 31.66 14.91
C ASN A 152 19.09 30.81 15.99
N GLN A 153 19.90 31.41 16.84
CA GLN A 153 20.59 30.75 17.96
C GLN A 153 19.73 30.67 19.22
N LEU A 154 18.59 31.35 19.25
CA LEU A 154 17.70 31.38 20.42
C LEU A 154 16.64 30.29 20.29
N ASN A 155 16.74 29.28 21.14
CA ASN A 155 15.74 28.23 21.22
C ASN A 155 14.49 28.75 21.96
N ILE A 156 13.31 28.22 21.57
CA ILE A 156 12.05 28.64 22.18
C ILE A 156 11.29 27.42 22.73
N ARG A 157 10.76 27.57 23.93
CA ARG A 157 9.79 26.65 24.53
C ARG A 157 8.39 27.23 24.43
N VAL A 158 7.49 26.50 23.81
CA VAL A 158 6.10 26.90 23.59
C VAL A 158 5.19 25.90 24.29
N ASP A 159 4.71 26.26 25.49
CA ASP A 159 3.65 25.53 26.19
C ASP A 159 2.29 26.24 26.06
N GLY A 160 2.31 27.53 25.69
CA GLY A 160 1.17 28.36 25.31
C GLY A 160 1.01 28.43 23.77
N THR A 161 0.81 29.63 23.25
CA THR A 161 0.68 29.88 21.80
C THR A 161 1.79 30.81 21.30
N LEU A 162 2.52 30.39 20.28
CA LEU A 162 3.39 31.23 19.49
C LEU A 162 2.72 31.57 18.18
N ARG A 163 2.34 32.83 17.96
CA ARG A 163 1.71 33.30 16.74
C ARG A 163 2.73 34.07 15.88
N LEU A 164 2.85 33.70 14.61
CA LEU A 164 3.87 34.20 13.71
C LEU A 164 3.23 35.06 12.62
N SER A 165 3.15 36.37 12.84
CA SER A 165 2.52 37.35 11.96
C SER A 165 3.56 38.18 11.20
N LEU A 166 4.39 37.50 10.41
CA LEU A 166 5.53 38.06 9.70
C LEU A 166 5.39 37.87 8.18
N THR A 167 5.91 38.79 7.38
CA THR A 167 5.87 38.72 5.91
C THR A 167 7.21 38.31 5.28
N ARG A 168 8.22 37.98 6.07
CA ARG A 168 9.53 37.49 5.63
C ARG A 168 9.74 36.02 5.93
N THR A 169 10.72 35.40 5.31
CA THR A 169 11.22 34.08 5.73
C THR A 169 12.01 34.22 7.01
N PHE A 170 11.77 33.37 7.99
CA PHE A 170 12.42 33.41 9.30
C PHE A 170 12.60 32.03 9.92
N ASN A 171 13.54 31.92 10.82
CA ASN A 171 13.87 30.70 11.56
C ASN A 171 13.75 30.96 13.07
N LEU A 172 13.29 29.98 13.82
CA LEU A 172 13.03 30.10 15.27
C LEU A 172 14.09 29.40 16.15
N GLY A 173 15.15 28.86 15.57
CA GLY A 173 16.02 27.95 16.31
C GLY A 173 15.29 26.65 16.69
N THR A 174 15.69 26.00 17.78
CA THR A 174 15.01 24.80 18.26
C THR A 174 13.69 25.13 18.96
N ILE A 175 12.62 24.49 18.55
CA ILE A 175 11.29 24.60 19.19
C ILE A 175 11.06 23.40 20.08
N SER A 176 10.62 23.63 21.31
CA SER A 176 10.25 22.62 22.30
C SER A 176 8.91 22.98 22.96
N GLY A 177 8.41 22.13 23.86
CA GLY A 177 7.13 22.33 24.55
C GLY A 177 5.96 21.61 23.87
N SER A 178 4.73 21.86 24.36
CA SER A 178 3.52 21.13 23.98
C SER A 178 2.36 22.01 23.50
N GLY A 179 2.62 23.28 23.27
CA GLY A 179 1.62 24.28 22.91
C GLY A 179 1.28 24.31 21.41
N LEU A 180 0.98 25.51 20.92
CA LEU A 180 0.59 25.77 19.54
C LEU A 180 1.57 26.75 18.90
N VAL A 181 2.13 26.36 17.73
CA VAL A 181 2.84 27.28 16.84
C VAL A 181 1.93 27.53 15.65
N THR A 182 1.53 28.78 15.42
CA THR A 182 0.56 29.12 14.38
C THR A 182 1.00 30.29 13.51
N GLN A 183 0.68 30.23 12.22
CA GLN A 183 0.82 31.33 11.28
C GLN A 183 -0.58 31.77 10.81
N PRO A 184 -0.95 33.06 10.99
CA PRO A 184 -2.19 33.60 10.44
C PRO A 184 -2.20 33.53 8.91
N ARG A 185 -3.39 33.37 8.34
CA ARG A 185 -3.59 33.39 6.89
C ARG A 185 -3.31 34.77 6.28
N GLY A 186 -2.90 34.75 5.02
CA GLY A 186 -2.67 36.00 4.27
C GLY A 186 -1.33 36.67 4.53
N MET A 187 -0.50 36.08 5.40
CA MET A 187 0.88 36.49 5.55
C MET A 187 1.74 35.85 4.44
N TRP A 188 2.70 36.57 3.92
CA TRP A 188 3.63 36.05 2.90
C TRP A 188 4.92 35.47 3.48
N GLY A 189 4.97 35.38 4.81
CA GLY A 189 6.13 34.85 5.52
C GLY A 189 6.22 33.33 5.48
N THR A 190 7.43 32.82 5.41
CA THR A 190 7.70 31.37 5.51
C THR A 190 8.41 31.05 6.81
N LEU A 191 7.81 30.21 7.63
CA LEU A 191 8.49 29.59 8.76
C LEU A 191 9.44 28.51 8.26
N ASP A 192 10.69 28.65 8.61
CA ASP A 192 11.74 27.72 8.22
C ASP A 192 12.16 26.86 9.41
N LEU A 193 11.88 25.60 9.34
CA LEU A 193 12.23 24.61 10.36
C LEU A 193 13.42 23.79 9.91
N ALA A 194 14.56 23.99 10.56
CA ALA A 194 15.79 23.25 10.30
C ALA A 194 16.39 22.76 11.63
N GLY A 195 16.86 21.52 11.66
CA GLY A 195 17.41 20.89 12.86
C GLY A 195 16.38 20.06 13.64
N ALA A 196 16.78 19.66 14.85
CA ALA A 196 15.94 18.83 15.72
C ALA A 196 15.02 19.70 16.60
N HIS A 197 13.72 19.43 16.54
CA HIS A 197 12.70 20.12 17.31
C HIS A 197 11.97 19.12 18.23
N PRO A 198 12.31 19.04 19.53
CA PRO A 198 11.60 18.17 20.49
C PRO A 198 10.23 18.73 20.90
N PHE A 199 9.52 19.28 19.94
CA PHE A 199 8.19 19.87 20.10
C PHE A 199 7.12 18.78 20.05
N SER A 200 6.21 18.77 21.02
CA SER A 200 5.11 17.80 21.13
C SER A 200 3.73 18.42 20.90
N GLY A 201 3.69 19.70 20.55
CA GLY A 201 2.45 20.44 20.30
C GLY A 201 1.94 20.31 18.86
N VAL A 202 1.17 21.29 18.45
CA VAL A 202 0.59 21.40 17.11
C VAL A 202 1.26 22.53 16.33
N ILE A 203 1.53 22.27 15.06
CA ILE A 203 1.99 23.30 14.11
C ILE A 203 0.83 23.59 13.16
N ASP A 204 0.36 24.84 13.15
CA ASP A 204 -0.73 25.33 12.30
C ASP A 204 -0.17 26.31 11.25
N ASN A 205 0.05 25.79 10.06
CA ASN A 205 0.63 26.54 8.95
C ASN A 205 -0.46 27.26 8.15
N GLY A 206 -0.61 28.56 8.36
CA GLY A 206 -1.59 29.39 7.66
C GLY A 206 -1.13 29.92 6.31
N THR A 207 0.17 29.91 5.98
CA THR A 207 0.72 30.54 4.78
C THR A 207 1.82 29.74 4.09
N GLY A 208 2.99 29.66 4.69
CA GLY A 208 4.14 28.94 4.14
C GLY A 208 5.05 28.37 5.23
N MET A 209 5.45 27.14 5.05
CA MET A 209 6.40 26.46 5.94
C MET A 209 7.39 25.65 5.11
N ALA A 210 8.67 25.85 5.36
CA ALA A 210 9.72 25.02 4.84
C ALA A 210 10.26 24.11 5.94
N VAL A 211 10.38 22.82 5.64
CA VAL A 211 10.80 21.79 6.58
C VAL A 211 12.04 21.12 6.02
N GLY A 212 13.17 21.38 6.66
CA GLY A 212 14.47 20.98 6.17
C GLY A 212 15.05 21.93 5.13
N ARG A 213 16.35 21.85 4.98
CA ARG A 213 17.15 22.57 4.00
C ARG A 213 18.22 21.65 3.43
N PRO A 214 18.83 21.99 2.31
CA PRO A 214 19.89 21.17 1.72
C PRO A 214 21.01 20.83 2.67
N GLU A 215 21.31 21.72 3.63
CA GLU A 215 22.40 21.61 4.58
C GLU A 215 21.93 21.17 5.99
N TYR A 216 20.63 21.28 6.27
CA TYR A 216 20.09 21.08 7.62
C TYR A 216 18.85 20.17 7.60
N PRO A 217 19.00 18.88 7.96
CA PRO A 217 17.84 17.99 8.08
C PRO A 217 16.92 18.49 9.19
N VAL A 218 15.62 18.23 9.03
CA VAL A 218 14.63 18.47 10.08
C VAL A 218 14.30 17.19 10.81
N SER A 219 14.04 17.31 12.10
CA SER A 219 13.46 16.24 12.92
C SER A 219 12.38 16.82 13.82
N LEU A 220 11.16 16.28 13.68
CA LEU A 220 9.97 16.62 14.48
C LEU A 220 9.39 15.34 15.11
N PRO A 221 10.15 14.62 15.94
CA PRO A 221 9.76 13.26 16.34
C PRO A 221 8.49 13.18 17.17
N HIS A 222 8.12 14.25 17.87
CA HIS A 222 7.06 14.28 18.87
C HIS A 222 5.90 15.22 18.54
N ALA A 223 5.99 16.04 17.48
CA ALA A 223 4.89 16.94 17.12
C ALA A 223 3.60 16.14 16.93
N ARG A 224 2.53 16.56 17.62
CA ARG A 224 1.27 15.82 17.65
C ARG A 224 0.53 15.86 16.32
N ALA A 225 0.53 17.01 15.68
CA ALA A 225 -0.16 17.19 14.41
C ALA A 225 0.39 18.40 13.65
N ILE A 226 0.16 18.38 12.34
CA ILE A 226 0.39 19.50 11.44
C ILE A 226 -0.92 19.82 10.74
N VAL A 227 -1.40 21.06 10.96
CA VAL A 227 -2.55 21.60 10.27
C VAL A 227 -2.04 22.46 9.14
N ASN A 228 -2.27 22.06 7.91
CA ASN A 228 -1.79 22.77 6.74
C ASN A 228 -2.93 23.51 6.01
N GLN A 229 -2.76 24.79 5.84
CA GLN A 229 -3.68 25.68 5.17
C GLN A 229 -3.02 26.52 4.11
N GLY A 230 -1.70 26.53 4.11
CA GLY A 230 -0.86 27.19 3.14
C GLY A 230 -0.06 26.20 2.33
N SER A 231 1.09 26.65 1.85
CA SER A 231 2.08 25.78 1.18
C SER A 231 3.03 25.18 2.20
N TRP A 232 3.28 23.91 2.07
CA TRP A 232 4.30 23.22 2.83
C TRP A 232 5.37 22.65 1.91
N ILE A 233 6.62 23.02 2.15
CA ILE A 233 7.77 22.57 1.39
C ILE A 233 8.61 21.66 2.29
N ILE A 234 8.85 20.43 1.85
CA ILE A 234 9.75 19.49 2.52
C ILE A 234 10.99 19.35 1.64
N ASP A 235 12.15 19.67 2.18
CA ASP A 235 13.45 19.47 1.50
C ASP A 235 14.36 18.54 2.32
N THR A 236 15.22 17.82 1.65
CA THR A 236 16.18 16.91 2.31
C THR A 236 17.60 17.23 1.93
N PRO A 237 18.57 17.06 2.85
CA PRO A 237 19.99 17.05 2.50
C PRO A 237 20.35 15.92 1.55
N LEU A 238 21.54 16.02 0.96
CA LEU A 238 22.13 14.97 0.13
C LEU A 238 22.24 13.66 0.92
N TYR A 239 21.79 12.56 0.31
CA TYR A 239 21.88 11.19 0.84
C TYR A 239 21.26 10.97 2.22
N GLN A 240 20.34 11.85 2.65
CA GLN A 240 19.69 11.72 3.95
C GLN A 240 18.20 11.37 3.82
N THR A 241 17.70 10.69 4.84
CA THR A 241 16.27 10.39 4.97
C THR A 241 15.67 11.26 6.06
N VAL A 242 14.60 11.98 5.69
CA VAL A 242 13.76 12.71 6.63
C VAL A 242 12.48 11.92 6.84
N THR A 243 12.16 11.58 8.10
CA THR A 243 10.93 10.87 8.46
C THR A 243 10.01 11.82 9.21
N LEU A 244 8.79 11.99 8.69
CA LEU A 244 7.72 12.77 9.31
C LEU A 244 6.61 11.81 9.73
N ARG A 245 6.34 11.77 11.04
CA ARG A 245 5.41 10.82 11.68
C ARG A 245 4.07 11.45 12.06
N GLN A 246 3.94 12.76 11.83
CA GLN A 246 2.80 13.54 12.26
C GLN A 246 1.59 13.31 11.37
N ASP A 247 0.42 13.32 11.99
CA ASP A 247 -0.84 13.39 11.27
C ASP A 247 -1.00 14.76 10.59
N PHE A 248 -1.43 14.74 9.31
CA PHE A 248 -1.60 15.89 8.46
C PHE A 248 -3.07 16.24 8.29
N TYR A 249 -3.44 17.46 8.64
CA TYR A 249 -4.78 18.00 8.44
C TYR A 249 -4.74 19.05 7.34
N GLN A 250 -5.10 18.68 6.13
CA GLN A 250 -5.23 19.60 5.00
C GLN A 250 -6.60 20.27 5.06
N ARG A 251 -6.65 21.56 5.36
CA ARG A 251 -7.91 22.26 5.67
C ARG A 251 -8.46 23.14 4.57
N GLN A 252 -7.69 23.49 3.57
CA GLN A 252 -8.09 24.54 2.65
C GLN A 252 -7.74 24.22 1.19
N TYR A 253 -8.57 24.81 0.31
CA TYR A 253 -8.24 25.05 -1.07
C TYR A 253 -6.87 25.71 -1.23
N GLY A 254 -6.01 25.15 -2.08
CA GLY A 254 -4.68 25.66 -2.34
C GLY A 254 -3.63 25.29 -1.28
N SER A 255 -3.98 24.47 -0.31
CA SER A 255 -2.97 23.93 0.59
C SER A 255 -2.25 22.75 -0.08
N ASP A 256 -0.98 22.95 -0.39
CA ASP A 256 -0.14 21.97 -1.07
C ASP A 256 0.97 21.47 -0.14
N VAL A 257 1.32 20.19 -0.30
CA VAL A 257 2.55 19.64 0.23
C VAL A 257 3.50 19.44 -0.95
N ASN A 258 4.56 20.22 -1.01
CA ASN A 258 5.57 20.12 -2.06
C ASN A 258 6.79 19.42 -1.49
N VAL A 259 7.17 18.31 -2.08
CA VAL A 259 8.31 17.50 -1.61
C VAL A 259 9.44 17.59 -2.63
N HIS A 260 10.58 18.09 -2.15
CA HIS A 260 11.83 18.14 -2.89
C HIS A 260 12.87 17.28 -2.19
N THR A 261 13.64 16.51 -2.92
CA THR A 261 14.79 15.80 -2.33
C THR A 261 16.04 16.11 -3.12
N ARG A 262 17.17 16.26 -2.41
CA ARG A 262 18.47 16.30 -3.05
C ARG A 262 18.86 14.91 -3.55
N PRO A 263 19.86 14.78 -4.44
CA PRO A 263 20.34 13.48 -4.90
C PRO A 263 20.59 12.51 -3.73
N GLY A 264 20.03 11.29 -3.83
CA GLY A 264 20.13 10.28 -2.76
C GLY A 264 19.28 10.57 -1.52
N GLY A 265 18.65 11.74 -1.41
CA GLY A 265 17.75 12.07 -0.31
C GLY A 265 16.39 11.37 -0.44
N LYS A 266 15.71 11.17 0.70
CA LYS A 266 14.42 10.51 0.78
C LYS A 266 13.54 11.13 1.85
N VAL A 267 12.25 11.26 1.56
CA VAL A 267 11.23 11.63 2.56
C VAL A 267 10.37 10.41 2.84
N VAL A 268 10.19 10.08 4.12
CA VAL A 268 9.29 9.02 4.60
C VAL A 268 8.16 9.66 5.39
N LEU A 269 6.92 9.44 4.96
CA LEU A 269 5.72 9.97 5.58
C LEU A 269 4.95 8.79 6.20
N THR A 270 4.86 8.76 7.54
CA THR A 270 4.19 7.67 8.25
C THR A 270 2.94 8.12 9.01
N GLY A 271 2.69 9.44 9.08
CA GLY A 271 1.46 9.99 9.62
C GLY A 271 0.27 9.79 8.67
N ARG A 272 -0.93 9.94 9.21
CA ARG A 272 -2.18 9.84 8.46
C ARG A 272 -2.58 11.19 7.89
N TYR A 273 -3.32 11.17 6.79
CA TYR A 273 -3.84 12.35 6.14
C TYR A 273 -5.34 12.51 6.37
N SER A 274 -5.76 13.72 6.71
CA SER A 274 -7.16 14.14 6.68
C SER A 274 -7.35 15.19 5.59
N TYR A 275 -8.20 14.88 4.62
CA TYR A 275 -8.62 15.83 3.59
C TYR A 275 -10.10 16.11 3.79
N SER A 276 -10.43 17.20 4.48
CA SER A 276 -11.81 17.58 4.71
C SER A 276 -12.28 18.52 3.58
N ASP A 277 -13.30 18.11 2.84
CA ASP A 277 -14.02 18.98 1.89
C ASP A 277 -14.79 20.10 2.61
N ARG A 278 -15.07 19.89 3.90
CA ARG A 278 -15.86 20.79 4.73
C ARG A 278 -14.97 21.49 5.74
N GLY A 279 -13.93 22.17 5.32
CA GLY A 279 -12.98 22.89 6.14
C GLY A 279 -13.41 23.13 7.59
N GLY A 280 -13.26 22.17 8.47
CA GLY A 280 -13.49 22.44 9.86
C GLY A 280 -13.77 21.28 10.81
N ASP A 281 -14.26 20.17 10.34
CA ASP A 281 -14.93 19.24 11.26
C ASP A 281 -14.02 18.37 12.12
N THR A 282 -12.75 18.19 11.76
CA THR A 282 -11.87 17.27 12.50
C THR A 282 -10.73 17.89 13.28
N ALA A 283 -10.47 19.20 13.13
CA ALA A 283 -9.39 19.85 13.85
C ALA A 283 -9.71 21.20 14.53
N PRO A 284 -10.96 21.56 14.89
CA PRO A 284 -11.21 22.82 15.58
C PRO A 284 -10.47 22.92 16.91
N ALA A 285 -10.25 21.80 17.59
CA ALA A 285 -9.46 21.72 18.83
C ALA A 285 -7.94 21.84 18.63
N LEU A 286 -7.45 21.82 17.39
CA LEU A 286 -6.02 21.89 17.07
C LEU A 286 -5.58 23.26 16.54
N SER A 287 -6.51 24.20 16.38
CA SER A 287 -6.25 25.51 15.79
C SER A 287 -6.25 26.61 16.83
N ASP A 288 -5.65 27.74 16.49
CA ASP A 288 -5.74 28.95 17.29
C ASP A 288 -7.18 29.46 17.29
N PRO A 289 -7.86 29.50 18.45
CA PRO A 289 -9.23 30.00 18.56
C PRO A 289 -9.36 31.48 18.19
N GLY A 290 -8.25 32.24 18.19
CA GLY A 290 -8.21 33.64 17.76
C GLY A 290 -8.18 33.83 16.23
N LEU A 291 -8.04 32.74 15.48
CA LEU A 291 -8.09 32.79 14.03
C LEU A 291 -9.51 32.47 13.57
N ASN A 292 -10.22 33.49 13.06
CA ASN A 292 -11.55 33.34 12.49
C ASN A 292 -11.51 32.42 11.26
N TRP A 293 -11.87 31.18 11.44
CA TRP A 293 -12.00 30.19 10.38
C TRP A 293 -13.30 30.40 9.63
N ARG A 294 -13.25 31.07 8.50
CA ARG A 294 -14.37 31.04 7.57
C ARG A 294 -14.26 29.84 6.68
N PRO A 295 -15.29 28.98 6.61
CA PRO A 295 -15.35 27.95 5.56
C PRO A 295 -15.24 28.66 4.22
N ILE A 296 -14.28 28.26 3.37
CA ILE A 296 -14.22 28.76 2.00
C ILE A 296 -15.24 27.99 1.19
N PRO A 297 -16.10 28.67 0.41
CA PRO A 297 -17.03 27.99 -0.48
C PRO A 297 -16.30 26.99 -1.37
N HIS A 298 -16.97 25.90 -1.63
CA HIS A 298 -16.52 24.77 -2.42
C HIS A 298 -16.09 25.17 -3.84
N HIS A 299 -14.90 25.66 -4.02
CA HIS A 299 -14.33 25.81 -5.36
C HIS A 299 -13.00 25.07 -5.42
N SER A 300 -13.09 23.96 -6.14
CA SER A 300 -12.00 23.18 -6.70
C SER A 300 -11.04 22.43 -5.76
N ASN A 301 -10.80 21.31 -6.13
CA ASN A 301 -10.07 20.12 -5.73
C ASN A 301 -8.52 20.23 -5.72
N LYS A 302 -7.95 21.37 -5.34
CA LYS A 302 -6.49 21.57 -5.35
C LYS A 302 -5.85 21.16 -4.03
N ARG A 303 -6.12 19.96 -3.56
CA ARG A 303 -5.48 19.40 -2.38
C ARG A 303 -4.61 18.26 -2.83
N GLY A 304 -3.30 18.45 -2.78
CA GLY A 304 -2.41 17.46 -3.32
C GLY A 304 -1.07 17.42 -2.65
N THR A 305 -0.38 16.35 -2.91
CA THR A 305 1.05 16.22 -2.65
C THR A 305 1.77 16.29 -3.98
N ASN A 306 2.58 17.30 -4.17
CA ASN A 306 3.44 17.48 -5.34
C ASN A 306 4.82 16.90 -5.00
N ILE A 307 5.26 15.94 -5.78
CA ILE A 307 6.57 15.29 -5.66
C ILE A 307 7.39 15.77 -6.83
N GLU A 308 8.41 16.61 -6.56
CA GLU A 308 9.15 17.33 -7.58
C GLU A 308 10.60 16.82 -7.65
N GLY A 309 10.88 15.91 -8.58
CA GLY A 309 12.18 15.26 -8.73
C GLY A 309 12.63 14.56 -7.45
N ALA A 310 11.69 14.06 -6.64
CA ALA A 310 11.91 13.63 -5.28
C ALA A 310 11.65 12.14 -5.08
N ASN A 311 12.29 11.57 -4.07
CA ASN A 311 12.06 10.22 -3.60
C ASN A 311 11.20 10.27 -2.33
N VAL A 312 9.95 9.86 -2.46
CA VAL A 312 8.97 9.87 -1.37
C VAL A 312 8.49 8.45 -1.09
N GLN A 313 8.48 8.09 0.16
CA GLN A 313 7.87 6.85 0.63
C GLN A 313 6.72 7.16 1.58
N TRP A 314 5.56 6.61 1.31
CA TRP A 314 4.42 6.60 2.20
C TRP A 314 4.37 5.29 2.96
N GLY A 315 4.39 5.40 4.30
CA GLY A 315 4.54 4.28 5.21
C GLY A 315 5.99 3.84 5.40
N ASP A 316 6.24 3.02 6.38
CA ASP A 316 7.57 2.48 6.73
C ASP A 316 7.58 0.94 6.88
N GLY A 317 6.50 0.29 6.45
CA GLY A 317 6.31 -1.16 6.59
C GLY A 317 5.65 -1.57 7.91
N THR A 318 5.36 -0.62 8.79
CA THR A 318 4.61 -0.81 10.04
C THR A 318 3.40 0.10 10.13
N THR A 319 3.20 0.95 9.13
CA THR A 319 2.08 1.91 9.04
C THR A 319 0.86 1.19 8.46
N HIS A 320 -0.31 1.29 9.14
CA HIS A 320 -1.54 0.59 8.74
C HIS A 320 -2.45 1.39 7.84
N GLU A 321 -2.48 2.72 8.01
CA GLU A 321 -3.45 3.59 7.36
C GLU A 321 -2.76 4.82 6.75
N ILE A 322 -3.23 5.22 5.56
CA ILE A 322 -2.80 6.48 4.93
C ILE A 322 -3.78 7.61 5.22
N PHE A 323 -5.07 7.30 5.38
CA PHE A 323 -6.12 8.28 5.59
C PHE A 323 -6.77 8.12 6.95
N MET A 324 -7.10 9.26 7.58
CA MET A 324 -7.90 9.25 8.80
C MET A 324 -9.31 8.78 8.51
N PRO A 325 -10.01 8.11 9.46
CA PRO A 325 -11.39 7.73 9.31
C PRO A 325 -12.29 8.91 8.88
N GLY A 326 -13.19 8.67 7.93
CA GLY A 326 -14.07 9.71 7.38
C GLY A 326 -13.43 10.63 6.33
N THR A 327 -12.15 10.49 6.05
CA THR A 327 -11.49 11.18 4.95
C THR A 327 -11.93 10.55 3.62
N LYS A 328 -12.30 11.39 2.66
CA LYS A 328 -12.49 10.92 1.30
C LYS A 328 -11.13 10.57 0.70
N ASP A 329 -11.05 9.41 0.06
CA ASP A 329 -9.86 8.88 -0.62
C ASP A 329 -9.52 9.62 -1.94
N THR A 330 -9.74 10.95 -1.95
CA THR A 330 -9.54 11.84 -3.09
C THR A 330 -8.28 12.69 -2.96
N VAL A 331 -7.19 12.10 -2.51
CA VAL A 331 -5.90 12.79 -2.44
C VAL A 331 -5.23 12.74 -3.79
N TYR A 332 -4.99 13.90 -4.38
CA TYR A 332 -4.21 14.00 -5.60
C TYR A 332 -2.71 13.91 -5.30
N ILE A 333 -2.03 13.07 -6.07
CA ILE A 333 -0.57 12.98 -6.03
C ILE A 333 -0.07 13.37 -7.41
N ASN A 334 0.79 14.37 -7.44
CA ASN A 334 1.39 14.84 -8.68
C ASN A 334 2.88 14.51 -8.67
N LEU A 335 3.32 13.84 -9.73
CA LEU A 335 4.72 13.51 -9.94
C LEU A 335 5.28 14.44 -11.00
N HIS A 336 6.27 15.25 -10.64
CA HIS A 336 6.93 16.18 -11.55
C HIS A 336 8.41 15.86 -11.68
N GLU A 337 8.96 16.15 -12.83
CA GLU A 337 10.40 16.21 -13.01
C GLU A 337 10.93 17.56 -12.52
N ALA A 338 12.01 17.54 -11.76
CA ALA A 338 12.70 18.75 -11.34
C ALA A 338 14.22 18.53 -11.40
N SER A 339 14.94 19.51 -11.93
CA SER A 339 16.40 19.47 -12.09
C SER A 339 16.90 18.20 -12.78
N GLY A 340 16.22 17.76 -13.84
CA GLY A 340 16.56 16.56 -14.62
C GLY A 340 16.31 15.25 -13.88
N ARG A 341 15.60 15.25 -12.73
CA ARG A 341 15.29 14.06 -11.93
C ARG A 341 13.79 13.79 -11.96
N ARG A 342 13.44 12.54 -12.20
CA ARG A 342 12.08 12.07 -12.14
C ARG A 342 11.71 11.75 -10.69
N SER A 343 10.44 11.85 -10.38
CA SER A 343 9.93 11.50 -9.05
C SER A 343 9.82 10.00 -8.84
N LEU A 344 10.02 9.56 -7.61
CA LEU A 344 9.80 8.18 -7.16
C LEU A 344 8.85 8.18 -5.97
N LEU A 345 7.71 7.50 -6.14
CA LEU A 345 6.74 7.29 -5.07
C LEU A 345 6.71 5.82 -4.66
N THR A 346 6.93 5.56 -3.38
CA THR A 346 6.89 4.21 -2.82
C THR A 346 5.78 4.10 -1.78
N PHE A 347 4.93 3.08 -1.91
CA PHE A 347 3.97 2.67 -0.88
C PHE A 347 4.55 1.52 -0.06
N ALA A 348 4.70 1.72 1.26
CA ALA A 348 5.28 0.75 2.18
C ALA A 348 4.40 0.61 3.43
N TYR A 349 3.26 -0.04 3.28
CA TYR A 349 2.28 -0.28 4.35
C TYR A 349 2.36 -1.75 4.82
N ASP A 350 1.66 -2.07 5.90
CA ASP A 350 1.50 -3.44 6.42
C ASP A 350 0.03 -3.90 6.37
N GLY A 351 -0.81 -3.19 5.63
CA GLY A 351 -2.22 -3.45 5.45
C GLY A 351 -2.78 -2.90 4.14
N PRO A 352 -4.10 -3.02 3.93
CA PRO A 352 -4.75 -2.56 2.72
C PRO A 352 -4.86 -1.03 2.68
N VAL A 353 -4.45 -0.44 1.58
CA VAL A 353 -4.54 1.00 1.30
C VAL A 353 -5.26 1.22 -0.02
N THR A 354 -6.28 2.09 -0.04
CA THR A 354 -7.02 2.41 -1.27
C THR A 354 -6.84 3.88 -1.64
N LEU A 355 -6.42 4.12 -2.87
CA LEU A 355 -6.36 5.44 -3.49
C LEU A 355 -7.53 5.58 -4.47
N GLY A 356 -8.46 6.49 -4.15
CA GLY A 356 -9.62 6.82 -5.00
C GLY A 356 -9.34 7.90 -6.01
N ALA A 357 -8.18 8.57 -5.93
CA ALA A 357 -7.75 9.61 -6.83
C ALA A 357 -6.58 9.17 -7.73
N PRO A 358 -6.40 9.82 -8.89
CA PRO A 358 -5.27 9.53 -9.76
C PRO A 358 -3.94 10.01 -9.20
N ILE A 359 -2.87 9.30 -9.53
CA ILE A 359 -1.49 9.78 -9.50
C ILE A 359 -1.18 10.29 -10.90
N GLY A 360 -0.86 11.57 -11.04
CA GLY A 360 -0.64 12.21 -12.35
C GLY A 360 0.41 13.32 -12.30
N GLY A 361 0.38 14.24 -13.25
CA GLY A 361 1.33 15.36 -13.38
C GLY A 361 0.66 16.72 -13.45
N GLY A 362 -0.65 16.79 -13.29
CA GLY A 362 -1.36 18.05 -13.34
C GLY A 362 -1.11 18.92 -12.12
N ARG A 363 -0.66 20.15 -12.32
CA ARG A 363 -0.54 21.13 -11.22
C ARG A 363 -1.89 21.69 -10.77
N TYR A 364 -2.92 21.52 -11.58
CA TYR A 364 -4.27 22.04 -11.34
C TYR A 364 -5.29 20.92 -11.52
N HIS A 365 -6.42 21.02 -10.82
CA HIS A 365 -7.49 20.02 -10.87
C HIS A 365 -8.00 19.71 -12.29
N ASP A 366 -7.94 20.67 -13.20
CA ASP A 366 -8.38 20.53 -14.58
C ASP A 366 -7.45 19.65 -15.42
N THR A 367 -6.26 19.35 -14.91
CA THR A 367 -5.21 18.59 -15.61
C THR A 367 -4.76 17.34 -14.86
N LEU A 368 -5.58 16.81 -13.94
CA LEU A 368 -5.24 15.61 -13.17
C LEU A 368 -4.92 14.39 -14.04
N ALA A 369 -5.51 14.34 -15.23
CA ALA A 369 -5.23 13.32 -16.24
C ALA A 369 -3.93 13.58 -17.04
N ALA A 370 -3.19 14.65 -16.74
CA ALA A 370 -1.91 14.91 -17.40
C ALA A 370 -0.86 13.88 -16.96
N PRO A 371 0.04 13.46 -17.88
CA PRO A 371 1.12 12.54 -17.54
C PRO A 371 2.03 13.08 -16.44
N GLY A 372 2.24 12.30 -15.38
CA GLY A 372 3.14 12.63 -14.27
C GLY A 372 4.51 12.02 -14.46
N ALA A 373 5.56 12.81 -14.29
CA ALA A 373 6.94 12.38 -14.53
C ALA A 373 7.52 11.62 -13.33
N GLY A 374 7.17 10.34 -13.18
CA GLY A 374 7.66 9.56 -12.05
C GLY A 374 7.36 8.07 -12.13
N ASP A 375 7.99 7.33 -11.25
CA ASP A 375 7.85 5.89 -11.07
C ASP A 375 7.11 5.59 -9.76
N VAL A 376 6.37 4.48 -9.73
CA VAL A 376 5.62 4.03 -8.56
C VAL A 376 6.05 2.63 -8.14
N VAL A 377 6.32 2.46 -6.85
CA VAL A 377 6.74 1.19 -6.24
C VAL A 377 5.76 0.80 -5.14
N VAL A 378 5.26 -0.42 -5.19
CA VAL A 378 4.57 -1.07 -4.07
C VAL A 378 5.60 -1.96 -3.38
N ALA A 379 6.04 -1.55 -2.18
CA ALA A 379 7.11 -2.21 -1.45
C ALA A 379 6.68 -3.58 -0.93
N GLY A 380 7.62 -4.51 -0.87
CA GLY A 380 7.39 -5.89 -0.42
C GLY A 380 7.30 -6.03 1.11
N THR A 381 6.69 -5.08 1.80
CA THR A 381 6.42 -5.17 3.23
C THR A 381 5.27 -6.14 3.51
N LYS A 382 5.29 -6.77 4.68
CA LYS A 382 4.29 -7.78 5.03
C LYS A 382 2.89 -7.17 5.06
N GLY A 383 1.97 -7.73 4.29
CA GLY A 383 0.58 -7.28 4.25
C GLY A 383 0.32 -6.07 3.34
N ASN A 384 1.33 -5.52 2.66
CA ASN A 384 1.17 -4.36 1.80
C ASN A 384 0.26 -4.68 0.60
N ASP A 385 -0.94 -4.13 0.61
CA ASP A 385 -2.00 -4.34 -0.37
C ASP A 385 -2.56 -2.99 -0.85
N VAL A 386 -2.03 -2.50 -1.94
CA VAL A 386 -2.37 -1.18 -2.49
C VAL A 386 -3.42 -1.31 -3.58
N THR A 387 -4.52 -0.57 -3.46
CA THR A 387 -5.60 -0.53 -4.45
C THR A 387 -5.64 0.83 -5.13
N PHE A 388 -5.55 0.85 -6.45
CA PHE A 388 -5.85 2.00 -7.28
C PHE A 388 -7.30 1.90 -7.78
N ALA A 389 -8.18 2.70 -7.20
CA ALA A 389 -9.60 2.74 -7.54
C ALA A 389 -9.93 3.85 -8.58
N ALA A 390 -8.93 4.38 -9.26
CA ALA A 390 -9.02 5.34 -10.35
C ALA A 390 -7.96 5.06 -11.41
N ALA A 391 -8.15 5.60 -12.61
CA ALA A 391 -7.13 5.59 -13.66
C ALA A 391 -5.89 6.37 -13.22
N GLN A 392 -4.71 5.82 -13.44
CA GLN A 392 -3.42 6.42 -13.10
C GLN A 392 -2.77 7.02 -14.34
N TYR A 393 -2.16 8.18 -14.18
CA TYR A 393 -1.62 8.98 -15.29
C TYR A 393 -0.10 9.25 -15.19
N TYR A 394 0.62 8.66 -14.25
CA TYR A 394 2.08 8.75 -14.26
C TYR A 394 2.68 8.01 -15.47
N ASP A 395 3.75 8.55 -16.02
CA ASP A 395 4.37 8.06 -17.26
C ASP A 395 5.56 7.13 -17.05
N GLY A 396 5.83 6.77 -15.81
CA GLY A 396 6.92 5.89 -15.43
C GLY A 396 6.51 4.43 -15.23
N SER A 397 7.43 3.66 -14.68
CA SER A 397 7.24 2.25 -14.38
C SER A 397 6.40 2.04 -13.11
N THR A 398 5.69 0.91 -13.10
CA THR A 398 5.04 0.38 -11.90
C THR A 398 5.80 -0.85 -11.44
N THR A 399 6.30 -0.86 -10.21
CA THR A 399 7.00 -2.01 -9.63
C THR A 399 6.22 -2.56 -8.45
N VAL A 400 5.84 -3.84 -8.50
CA VAL A 400 5.23 -4.56 -7.38
C VAL A 400 6.27 -5.53 -6.84
N ARG A 401 6.79 -5.27 -5.65
CA ARG A 401 7.84 -6.08 -5.04
C ARG A 401 7.27 -7.40 -4.49
N LYS A 402 8.14 -8.40 -4.37
CA LYS A 402 7.78 -9.70 -3.80
C LYS A 402 7.10 -9.54 -2.43
N GLY A 403 5.95 -10.20 -2.25
CA GLY A 403 5.15 -10.11 -1.04
C GLY A 403 4.10 -9.00 -1.04
N ALA A 404 4.18 -8.02 -1.94
CA ALA A 404 3.20 -6.96 -2.11
C ALA A 404 2.07 -7.35 -3.05
N ILE A 405 0.93 -6.67 -2.89
CA ILE A 405 -0.23 -6.79 -3.79
C ILE A 405 -0.55 -5.40 -4.35
N LEU A 406 -0.69 -5.32 -5.67
CA LEU A 406 -1.29 -4.16 -6.33
C LEU A 406 -2.63 -4.57 -6.94
N ARG A 407 -3.69 -3.83 -6.60
CA ARG A 407 -5.03 -4.03 -7.17
C ARG A 407 -5.40 -2.87 -8.08
N LEU A 408 -5.89 -3.17 -9.25
CA LEU A 408 -6.51 -2.21 -10.15
C LEU A 408 -8.02 -2.38 -10.06
N GLY A 409 -8.70 -1.37 -9.53
CA GLY A 409 -10.13 -1.38 -9.28
C GLY A 409 -10.55 -1.90 -7.92
N SER A 410 -11.71 -1.40 -7.50
CA SER A 410 -12.40 -1.73 -6.25
C SER A 410 -13.92 -1.70 -6.45
N ALA A 411 -14.69 -1.95 -5.38
CA ALA A 411 -16.14 -1.74 -5.41
C ALA A 411 -16.54 -0.27 -5.67
N ARG A 412 -15.62 0.69 -5.40
CA ARG A 412 -15.85 2.13 -5.53
C ARG A 412 -15.52 2.69 -6.90
N GLY A 413 -14.57 2.09 -7.61
CA GLY A 413 -14.12 2.58 -8.92
C GLY A 413 -13.17 1.63 -9.61
N ASP A 414 -13.11 1.74 -10.92
CA ASP A 414 -12.23 0.97 -11.78
C ASP A 414 -10.85 1.65 -11.88
N GLY A 415 -9.79 0.86 -11.84
CA GLY A 415 -8.41 1.33 -11.91
C GLY A 415 -7.73 0.97 -13.23
N SER A 416 -6.77 1.78 -13.65
CA SER A 416 -5.93 1.47 -14.80
C SER A 416 -4.52 2.04 -14.63
N LEU A 417 -3.59 1.53 -15.44
CA LEU A 417 -2.23 2.04 -15.54
C LEU A 417 -1.94 2.46 -16.98
N LEU A 418 -1.12 3.47 -17.14
CA LEU A 418 -0.55 3.76 -18.47
C LEU A 418 0.51 2.70 -18.77
N THR A 419 0.39 2.06 -19.93
CA THR A 419 1.33 1.07 -20.44
C THR A 419 1.70 1.37 -21.90
N GLY A 420 2.55 0.58 -22.53
CA GLY A 420 2.83 0.66 -23.98
C GLY A 420 4.19 1.24 -24.35
N THR A 421 4.96 1.77 -23.43
CA THR A 421 6.33 2.25 -23.68
C THR A 421 7.33 1.59 -22.74
N ASP A 422 8.64 1.69 -23.01
CA ASP A 422 9.68 1.15 -22.12
C ASP A 422 9.66 1.78 -20.73
N ARG A 423 9.28 3.04 -20.64
CA ARG A 423 9.11 3.74 -19.36
C ARG A 423 7.88 3.25 -18.61
N ARG A 424 6.77 3.00 -19.29
CA ARG A 424 5.47 2.56 -18.74
C ARG A 424 5.39 1.04 -18.64
N ARG A 425 6.44 0.41 -18.14
CA ARG A 425 6.48 -1.05 -17.92
C ARG A 425 5.97 -1.42 -16.55
N ILE A 426 5.45 -2.63 -16.43
CA ILE A 426 5.06 -3.20 -15.15
C ILE A 426 6.05 -4.31 -14.78
N VAL A 427 6.74 -4.13 -13.65
CA VAL A 427 7.62 -5.15 -13.05
C VAL A 427 6.88 -5.76 -11.87
N ASN A 428 6.31 -6.92 -12.07
CA ASN A 428 5.50 -7.59 -11.04
C ASN A 428 6.27 -8.80 -10.47
N ASP A 429 6.87 -8.62 -9.30
CA ASP A 429 7.47 -9.70 -8.52
C ASP A 429 6.56 -10.14 -7.35
N GLY A 430 5.46 -9.42 -7.12
CA GLY A 430 4.44 -9.71 -6.12
C GLY A 430 3.16 -10.30 -6.75
N THR A 431 2.03 -9.65 -6.51
CA THR A 431 0.75 -10.03 -7.11
C THR A 431 0.06 -8.81 -7.71
N LEU A 432 -0.22 -8.86 -9.00
CA LEU A 432 -1.04 -7.87 -9.70
C LEU A 432 -2.46 -8.41 -9.87
N VAL A 433 -3.45 -7.73 -9.31
CA VAL A 433 -4.87 -8.13 -9.35
C VAL A 433 -5.68 -7.09 -10.11
N VAL A 434 -6.42 -7.49 -11.13
CA VAL A 434 -7.38 -6.63 -11.81
C VAL A 434 -8.79 -6.96 -11.31
N ARG A 435 -9.44 -5.97 -10.69
CA ARG A 435 -10.79 -6.11 -10.09
C ARG A 435 -11.83 -5.22 -10.75
N ASN A 436 -11.53 -4.64 -11.90
CA ASN A 436 -12.46 -3.77 -12.61
C ASN A 436 -13.79 -4.47 -12.88
N ALA A 437 -14.89 -3.77 -12.59
CA ALA A 437 -16.23 -4.30 -12.76
C ALA A 437 -16.82 -3.92 -14.12
N ARG A 438 -16.47 -2.76 -14.66
CA ARG A 438 -17.11 -2.14 -15.83
C ARG A 438 -16.11 -1.76 -16.92
N THR A 439 -14.98 -1.19 -16.55
CA THR A 439 -14.01 -0.62 -17.50
C THR A 439 -13.01 -1.66 -17.94
N ALA A 440 -12.98 -1.96 -19.23
CA ALA A 440 -11.96 -2.78 -19.83
C ALA A 440 -10.61 -2.04 -19.84
N ILE A 441 -9.52 -2.77 -19.59
CA ILE A 441 -8.17 -2.21 -19.60
C ILE A 441 -7.25 -3.05 -20.50
N SER A 442 -6.20 -2.40 -20.99
CA SER A 442 -5.11 -3.06 -21.70
C SER A 442 -3.81 -2.89 -20.94
N LEU A 443 -3.07 -4.00 -20.79
CA LEU A 443 -1.77 -4.01 -20.12
C LEU A 443 -0.73 -4.58 -21.10
N SER A 444 0.36 -3.86 -21.24
CA SER A 444 1.50 -4.30 -22.03
C SER A 444 2.80 -4.21 -21.23
N ARG A 445 3.88 -4.83 -21.70
CA ARG A 445 5.19 -4.83 -21.04
C ARG A 445 5.11 -5.24 -19.56
N LEU A 446 4.36 -6.32 -19.31
CA LEU A 446 4.20 -6.93 -17.98
C LEU A 446 5.25 -8.05 -17.84
N GLY A 447 6.23 -7.82 -16.95
CA GLY A 447 7.30 -8.78 -16.66
C GLY A 447 7.39 -9.06 -15.15
N GLY A 448 8.39 -9.86 -14.76
CA GLY A 448 8.69 -10.22 -13.36
C GLY A 448 8.30 -11.64 -12.98
N GLY A 449 8.60 -12.04 -11.77
CA GLY A 449 8.34 -13.39 -11.24
C GLY A 449 7.00 -13.56 -10.52
N GLY A 450 6.22 -12.50 -10.41
CA GLY A 450 4.98 -12.46 -9.64
C GLY A 450 3.75 -12.98 -10.36
N SER A 451 2.65 -13.08 -9.64
CA SER A 451 1.39 -13.64 -10.13
C SER A 451 0.46 -12.56 -10.70
N PHE A 452 -0.35 -12.93 -11.66
CA PHE A 452 -1.41 -12.12 -12.24
C PHE A 452 -2.78 -12.72 -11.93
N VAL A 453 -3.73 -11.90 -11.50
CA VAL A 453 -5.09 -12.34 -11.16
C VAL A 453 -6.13 -11.44 -11.86
N GLN A 454 -6.95 -12.03 -12.72
CA GLN A 454 -8.16 -11.42 -13.26
C GLN A 454 -9.32 -11.76 -12.35
N ALA A 455 -9.72 -10.83 -11.47
CA ALA A 455 -10.77 -11.03 -10.48
C ALA A 455 -12.01 -10.17 -10.73
N GLY A 456 -11.94 -9.21 -11.65
CA GLY A 456 -13.05 -8.34 -12.05
C GLY A 456 -13.90 -8.94 -13.16
N ALA A 457 -15.14 -8.44 -13.30
CA ALA A 457 -16.06 -8.86 -14.38
C ALA A 457 -15.70 -8.25 -15.75
N ALA A 458 -15.00 -7.12 -15.76
CA ALA A 458 -14.57 -6.45 -16.98
C ALA A 458 -13.46 -7.23 -17.69
N THR A 459 -13.24 -6.86 -18.95
CA THR A 459 -12.19 -7.46 -19.78
C THR A 459 -10.82 -6.84 -19.49
N THR A 460 -9.80 -7.68 -19.34
CA THR A 460 -8.41 -7.25 -19.35
C THR A 460 -7.73 -7.83 -20.59
N THR A 461 -7.11 -6.97 -21.40
CA THR A 461 -6.32 -7.39 -22.55
C THR A 461 -4.83 -7.32 -22.20
N LEU A 462 -4.13 -8.44 -22.33
CA LEU A 462 -2.68 -8.46 -22.35
C LEU A 462 -2.24 -8.30 -23.80
N THR A 463 -1.40 -7.31 -24.10
CA THR A 463 -1.06 -6.98 -25.48
C THR A 463 0.45 -6.89 -25.70
N GLY A 464 0.90 -7.46 -26.81
CA GLY A 464 2.30 -7.41 -27.25
C GLY A 464 3.20 -8.48 -26.66
N SER A 465 4.27 -8.80 -27.37
CA SER A 465 5.26 -9.85 -27.01
C SER A 465 6.08 -9.56 -25.76
N ALA A 466 6.01 -8.33 -25.23
CA ALA A 466 6.67 -7.93 -23.99
C ALA A 466 5.89 -8.32 -22.71
N VAL A 467 4.87 -9.15 -22.83
CA VAL A 467 4.21 -9.83 -21.71
C VAL A 467 5.01 -11.11 -21.40
N THR A 468 5.85 -11.03 -20.38
CA THR A 468 6.90 -12.04 -20.11
C THR A 468 6.96 -12.53 -18.66
N TYR A 469 5.97 -12.17 -17.83
CA TYR A 469 5.97 -12.60 -16.42
C TYR A 469 5.89 -14.13 -16.29
N THR A 470 6.46 -14.66 -15.20
CA THR A 470 6.64 -16.11 -15.02
C THR A 470 5.80 -16.72 -13.90
N GLY A 471 5.07 -15.90 -13.14
CA GLY A 471 4.22 -16.39 -12.05
C GLY A 471 2.94 -17.07 -12.52
N THR A 472 2.04 -17.33 -11.59
CA THR A 472 0.74 -17.95 -11.90
C THR A 472 -0.22 -16.93 -12.48
N THR A 473 -0.95 -17.32 -13.54
CA THR A 473 -2.10 -16.60 -14.05
C THR A 473 -3.38 -17.22 -13.50
N THR A 474 -4.18 -16.44 -12.77
CA THR A 474 -5.47 -16.89 -12.24
C THR A 474 -6.59 -16.03 -12.83
N ILE A 475 -7.62 -16.66 -13.37
CA ILE A 475 -8.83 -16.00 -13.84
C ILE A 475 -9.96 -16.48 -12.97
N GLU A 476 -10.47 -15.58 -12.10
CA GLU A 476 -11.58 -15.87 -11.19
C GLU A 476 -12.93 -15.63 -11.86
N ARG A 477 -13.01 -14.56 -12.65
CA ARG A 477 -14.19 -14.16 -13.44
C ARG A 477 -13.79 -13.12 -14.50
N GLY A 478 -14.76 -12.81 -15.39
CA GLY A 478 -14.53 -11.89 -16.49
C GLY A 478 -13.68 -12.52 -17.58
N THR A 479 -13.09 -11.68 -18.40
CA THR A 479 -12.34 -12.15 -19.58
C THR A 479 -10.90 -11.63 -19.55
N LEU A 480 -9.94 -12.53 -19.72
CA LEU A 480 -8.56 -12.21 -20.04
C LEU A 480 -8.37 -12.47 -21.54
N VAL A 481 -7.97 -11.45 -22.28
CA VAL A 481 -7.71 -11.52 -23.73
C VAL A 481 -6.21 -11.45 -23.99
N LEU A 482 -5.69 -12.29 -24.88
CA LEU A 482 -4.32 -12.21 -25.39
C LEU A 482 -4.37 -11.58 -26.77
N ALA A 483 -3.67 -10.48 -26.98
CA ALA A 483 -3.66 -9.75 -28.25
C ALA A 483 -2.23 -9.39 -28.68
N ASP A 484 -2.04 -9.14 -29.98
CA ASP A 484 -0.80 -8.61 -30.56
C ASP A 484 0.47 -9.39 -30.18
N GLY A 485 0.37 -10.73 -30.14
CA GLY A 485 1.49 -11.61 -29.82
C GLY A 485 1.75 -11.79 -28.30
N ALA A 486 0.83 -11.34 -27.43
CA ALA A 486 0.89 -11.69 -26.02
C ALA A 486 0.68 -13.21 -25.81
N THR A 487 1.43 -13.77 -24.87
CA THR A 487 1.40 -15.21 -24.59
C THR A 487 1.52 -15.47 -23.09
N LEU A 488 1.01 -16.63 -22.65
CA LEU A 488 1.16 -17.12 -21.28
C LEU A 488 2.14 -18.30 -21.18
N VAL A 489 2.95 -18.52 -22.22
CA VAL A 489 3.91 -19.65 -22.28
C VAL A 489 4.88 -19.67 -21.09
N ASN A 490 5.23 -18.50 -20.56
CA ASN A 490 6.11 -18.38 -19.39
C ASN A 490 5.39 -18.53 -18.04
N SER A 491 4.06 -18.53 -18.01
CA SER A 491 3.32 -18.68 -16.76
C SER A 491 3.49 -20.08 -16.18
N ARG A 492 3.84 -20.14 -14.89
CA ARG A 492 3.98 -21.40 -14.16
C ARG A 492 2.71 -22.24 -14.15
N ALA A 493 1.56 -21.60 -14.16
CA ALA A 493 0.25 -22.23 -14.29
C ALA A 493 -0.79 -21.20 -14.75
N VAL A 494 -1.78 -21.64 -15.50
CA VAL A 494 -2.96 -20.88 -15.88
C VAL A 494 -4.18 -21.57 -15.28
N ARG A 495 -4.94 -20.86 -14.43
CA ARG A 495 -6.07 -21.39 -13.68
C ARG A 495 -7.33 -20.58 -13.93
N LEU A 496 -8.39 -21.21 -14.38
CA LEU A 496 -9.71 -20.64 -14.52
C LEU A 496 -10.59 -21.19 -13.38
N THR A 497 -10.76 -20.42 -12.30
CA THR A 497 -11.29 -20.95 -11.03
C THR A 497 -12.81 -21.04 -10.96
N SER A 498 -13.54 -20.45 -11.92
CA SER A 498 -15.00 -20.49 -11.95
C SER A 498 -15.53 -20.64 -13.39
N ALA A 499 -16.80 -21.00 -13.51
CA ALA A 499 -17.50 -21.06 -14.80
C ALA A 499 -17.65 -19.67 -15.48
N ALA A 500 -17.53 -18.60 -14.71
CA ALA A 500 -17.54 -17.23 -15.24
C ALA A 500 -16.18 -16.74 -15.73
N ALA A 501 -15.11 -17.53 -15.51
CA ALA A 501 -13.75 -17.21 -15.96
C ALA A 501 -13.58 -17.54 -17.44
N ARG A 502 -13.01 -16.59 -18.21
CA ARG A 502 -12.79 -16.74 -19.64
C ARG A 502 -11.39 -16.31 -20.02
N LEU A 503 -10.70 -17.14 -20.79
CA LEU A 503 -9.45 -16.82 -21.44
C LEU A 503 -9.70 -16.80 -22.95
N ASP A 504 -9.51 -15.65 -23.60
CA ASP A 504 -9.59 -15.50 -25.04
C ASP A 504 -8.19 -15.42 -25.63
N THR A 505 -7.88 -16.30 -26.56
CA THR A 505 -6.54 -16.42 -27.13
C THR A 505 -6.26 -15.43 -28.26
N GLY A 506 -7.22 -14.55 -28.58
CA GLY A 506 -7.04 -13.52 -29.61
C GLY A 506 -6.82 -14.07 -31.01
N GLY A 507 -7.34 -15.27 -31.32
CA GLY A 507 -7.20 -15.89 -32.61
C GLY A 507 -5.93 -16.76 -32.82
N SER A 508 -4.97 -16.68 -31.90
CA SER A 508 -3.77 -17.55 -31.91
C SER A 508 -4.02 -18.79 -31.03
N ALA A 509 -3.30 -19.89 -31.30
CA ALA A 509 -3.38 -21.06 -30.43
C ALA A 509 -2.67 -20.78 -29.07
N LEU A 510 -3.35 -21.08 -27.96
CA LEU A 510 -2.72 -21.07 -26.64
C LEU A 510 -1.78 -22.27 -26.51
N ARG A 511 -0.49 -22.00 -26.44
CA ARG A 511 0.52 -23.01 -26.17
C ARG A 511 0.66 -23.22 -24.67
N VAL A 512 0.39 -24.42 -24.19
CA VAL A 512 0.47 -24.81 -22.77
C VAL A 512 1.75 -25.63 -22.59
N THR A 513 2.74 -25.02 -21.94
CA THR A 513 4.04 -25.67 -21.64
C THR A 513 4.16 -26.00 -20.14
N SER A 514 3.19 -25.55 -19.32
CA SER A 514 3.15 -25.77 -17.87
C SER A 514 1.80 -26.44 -17.51
N THR A 515 0.98 -25.78 -16.70
CA THR A 515 -0.34 -26.32 -16.33
C THR A 515 -1.45 -25.36 -16.73
N LEU A 516 -2.48 -25.89 -17.40
CA LEU A 516 -3.75 -25.22 -17.66
C LEU A 516 -4.88 -26.02 -17.01
N GLY A 517 -5.66 -25.38 -16.12
CA GLY A 517 -6.72 -26.10 -15.43
C GLY A 517 -7.82 -25.23 -14.83
N GLY A 518 -8.86 -25.88 -14.32
CA GLY A 518 -9.98 -25.25 -13.64
C GLY A 518 -11.35 -25.59 -14.19
N ARG A 519 -12.30 -24.59 -14.16
CA ARG A 519 -13.70 -24.80 -14.53
C ARG A 519 -14.22 -23.78 -15.55
N GLY A 520 -13.36 -22.94 -16.08
CA GLY A 520 -13.74 -21.87 -16.99
C GLY A 520 -13.67 -22.27 -18.45
N THR A 521 -13.78 -21.26 -19.32
CA THR A 521 -13.76 -21.44 -20.78
C THR A 521 -12.53 -20.78 -21.38
N VAL A 522 -11.79 -21.54 -22.19
CA VAL A 522 -10.76 -21.03 -23.11
C VAL A 522 -11.41 -20.86 -24.48
N ARG A 523 -11.44 -19.63 -25.00
CA ARG A 523 -11.91 -19.32 -26.36
C ARG A 523 -10.70 -19.30 -27.29
N GLY A 524 -10.69 -20.20 -28.25
CA GLY A 524 -9.63 -20.39 -29.22
C GLY A 524 -8.99 -21.75 -29.14
N ALA A 525 -8.03 -21.99 -29.99
CA ALA A 525 -7.31 -23.28 -30.07
C ALA A 525 -6.33 -23.42 -28.88
N VAL A 526 -6.17 -24.63 -28.38
CA VAL A 526 -5.20 -25.02 -27.35
C VAL A 526 -4.25 -26.09 -27.91
N THR A 527 -2.95 -25.82 -27.80
CA THR A 527 -1.90 -26.79 -28.02
C THR A 527 -1.25 -27.16 -26.71
N ASN A 528 -1.45 -28.40 -26.27
CA ASN A 528 -0.96 -28.90 -24.99
C ASN A 528 0.38 -29.64 -25.17
N GLU A 529 1.44 -29.06 -24.64
CA GLU A 529 2.79 -29.61 -24.48
C GLU A 529 3.18 -29.74 -22.99
N GLY A 530 2.28 -29.43 -22.09
CA GLY A 530 2.41 -29.51 -20.63
C GLY A 530 1.29 -30.34 -20.04
N VAL A 531 0.59 -29.80 -19.04
CA VAL A 531 -0.52 -30.49 -18.35
C VAL A 531 -1.81 -29.72 -18.55
N VAL A 532 -2.83 -30.35 -19.12
CA VAL A 532 -4.21 -29.86 -19.13
C VAL A 532 -5.03 -30.68 -18.17
N THR A 533 -5.83 -30.05 -17.31
CA THR A 533 -6.71 -30.78 -16.38
C THR A 533 -8.15 -30.77 -16.88
N GLY A 534 -8.90 -31.82 -16.58
CA GLY A 534 -10.34 -31.88 -16.82
C GLY A 534 -11.09 -30.77 -16.12
N GLY A 535 -12.37 -30.58 -16.50
CA GLY A 535 -13.26 -29.56 -15.99
C GLY A 535 -13.29 -28.24 -16.77
N LEU A 536 -12.33 -27.99 -17.65
CA LEU A 536 -12.32 -26.88 -18.58
C LEU A 536 -13.20 -27.09 -19.79
N THR A 537 -13.63 -25.98 -20.41
CA THR A 537 -14.21 -25.96 -21.76
C THR A 537 -13.25 -25.27 -22.71
N VAL A 538 -12.81 -25.94 -23.76
CA VAL A 538 -12.06 -25.37 -24.88
C VAL A 538 -13.04 -25.11 -26.02
N ALA A 539 -13.41 -23.84 -26.17
CA ALA A 539 -14.28 -23.37 -27.27
C ALA A 539 -13.39 -23.12 -28.53
N GLY A 540 -12.85 -24.18 -29.08
CA GLY A 540 -11.91 -24.21 -30.21
C GLY A 540 -11.29 -25.57 -30.34
N ALA A 541 -10.27 -25.70 -31.21
CA ALA A 541 -9.53 -26.94 -31.40
C ALA A 541 -8.64 -27.26 -30.16
N TYR A 542 -8.49 -28.54 -29.88
CA TYR A 542 -7.57 -29.07 -28.88
C TYR A 542 -6.57 -30.03 -29.53
N THR A 543 -5.29 -29.71 -29.42
CA THR A 543 -4.21 -30.58 -29.92
C THR A 543 -3.30 -30.89 -28.72
N GLN A 544 -3.20 -32.16 -28.38
CA GLN A 544 -2.20 -32.65 -27.42
C GLN A 544 -1.01 -33.20 -28.19
N ARG A 545 0.20 -32.73 -27.85
CA ARG A 545 1.47 -33.19 -28.40
C ARG A 545 2.01 -34.37 -27.60
N ASP A 546 3.10 -34.96 -28.07
CA ASP A 546 3.72 -36.12 -27.45
C ASP A 546 4.18 -35.86 -25.99
N GLU A 547 4.63 -34.64 -25.70
CA GLU A 547 5.00 -34.23 -24.33
C GLU A 547 3.79 -33.86 -23.47
N GLY A 548 2.63 -33.69 -24.10
CA GLY A 548 1.40 -33.25 -23.42
C GLY A 548 0.78 -34.32 -22.54
N ARG A 549 0.14 -33.89 -21.51
CA ARG A 549 -0.57 -34.74 -20.56
C ARG A 549 -1.99 -34.19 -20.29
N LEU A 550 -2.99 -35.03 -20.44
CA LEU A 550 -4.35 -34.74 -19.97
C LEU A 550 -4.57 -35.43 -18.64
N ALA A 551 -4.80 -34.67 -17.59
CA ALA A 551 -5.06 -35.20 -16.24
C ALA A 551 -6.56 -35.11 -15.94
N LEU A 552 -7.21 -36.24 -15.70
CA LEU A 552 -8.60 -36.30 -15.29
C LEU A 552 -8.72 -35.99 -13.79
N THR A 553 -9.46 -34.93 -13.44
CA THR A 553 -9.63 -34.47 -12.07
C THR A 553 -11.09 -34.55 -11.58
N GLY A 554 -11.86 -35.52 -12.11
CA GLY A 554 -13.24 -35.77 -11.75
C GLY A 554 -14.28 -35.19 -12.70
N ALA A 555 -13.92 -34.28 -13.59
CA ALA A 555 -14.77 -33.76 -14.65
C ALA A 555 -14.07 -33.83 -15.99
N PRO A 556 -14.78 -34.08 -17.11
CA PRO A 556 -14.19 -34.19 -18.44
C PRO A 556 -13.64 -32.86 -18.95
N LEU A 557 -12.66 -32.92 -19.82
CA LEU A 557 -12.30 -31.79 -20.68
C LEU A 557 -13.38 -31.66 -21.77
N LYS A 558 -14.04 -30.49 -21.86
CA LYS A 558 -15.01 -30.23 -22.93
C LYS A 558 -14.35 -29.53 -24.09
N VAL A 559 -14.57 -30.00 -25.34
CA VAL A 559 -13.98 -29.42 -26.54
C VAL A 559 -15.04 -29.25 -27.61
N THR A 560 -15.13 -28.07 -28.23
CA THR A 560 -16.13 -27.80 -29.28
C THR A 560 -15.57 -27.92 -30.70
N GLY A 561 -14.25 -27.82 -30.88
CA GLY A 561 -13.55 -27.89 -32.15
C GLY A 561 -12.80 -29.22 -32.36
N LYS A 562 -12.03 -29.31 -33.41
CA LYS A 562 -11.26 -30.51 -33.72
C LYS A 562 -10.38 -30.96 -32.56
N VAL A 563 -10.39 -32.28 -32.29
CA VAL A 563 -9.55 -32.92 -31.25
C VAL A 563 -8.47 -33.78 -31.94
N THR A 564 -7.21 -33.53 -31.54
CA THR A 564 -6.07 -34.36 -31.94
C THR A 564 -5.30 -34.76 -30.68
N LEU A 565 -5.12 -36.07 -30.48
CA LEU A 565 -4.52 -36.62 -29.25
C LEU A 565 -3.20 -37.32 -29.58
N ALA A 566 -2.23 -37.08 -28.71
CA ALA A 566 -0.96 -37.80 -28.56
C ALA A 566 -0.55 -37.72 -27.08
N GLY A 567 0.64 -38.16 -26.67
CA GLY A 567 1.13 -38.07 -25.32
C GLY A 567 0.29 -38.83 -24.31
N THR A 568 0.29 -38.39 -23.01
CA THR A 568 -0.22 -39.23 -21.92
C THR A 568 -1.59 -38.82 -21.40
N LEU A 569 -2.37 -39.84 -20.97
CA LEU A 569 -3.56 -39.69 -20.16
C LEU A 569 -3.21 -40.04 -18.70
N ASP A 570 -3.46 -39.11 -17.78
CA ASP A 570 -3.25 -39.29 -16.35
C ASP A 570 -4.58 -39.43 -15.58
N LEU A 571 -4.76 -40.61 -15.03
CA LEU A 571 -5.95 -40.97 -14.25
C LEU A 571 -5.69 -40.97 -12.73
N SER A 572 -4.48 -40.65 -12.28
CA SER A 572 -4.04 -40.77 -10.89
C SER A 572 -4.73 -39.80 -9.92
N ALA A 573 -5.12 -38.63 -10.40
CA ALA A 573 -5.76 -37.59 -9.60
C ALA A 573 -7.29 -37.71 -9.52
N ALA A 574 -7.87 -38.64 -10.22
CA ALA A 574 -9.31 -38.79 -10.29
C ALA A 574 -9.85 -39.51 -9.04
N ARG A 575 -10.67 -38.82 -8.29
CA ARG A 575 -11.39 -39.39 -7.16
C ARG A 575 -12.69 -39.99 -7.70
N PRO A 576 -13.06 -41.26 -7.35
CA PRO A 576 -14.36 -41.81 -7.71
C PRO A 576 -15.45 -40.86 -7.20
N ALA A 577 -16.48 -40.58 -8.02
CA ALA A 577 -17.68 -39.98 -7.51
C ALA A 577 -18.21 -40.89 -6.38
N THR A 578 -18.26 -40.39 -5.18
CA THR A 578 -18.90 -41.12 -4.08
C THR A 578 -20.33 -41.35 -4.52
N ALA A 579 -20.70 -42.65 -4.61
CA ALA A 579 -22.09 -43.04 -4.74
C ALA A 579 -22.89 -42.32 -3.64
N PRO A 580 -24.11 -41.85 -3.90
CA PRO A 580 -24.96 -41.35 -2.84
C PRO A 580 -25.12 -42.43 -1.77
N THR A 581 -24.72 -42.11 -0.56
CA THR A 581 -24.99 -42.95 0.60
C THR A 581 -26.48 -42.82 0.93
N ASP A 582 -27.31 -43.64 0.28
CA ASP A 582 -28.65 -43.89 0.78
C ASP A 582 -28.56 -44.66 2.06
N SER A 583 -28.68 -43.93 3.17
CA SER A 583 -28.99 -44.50 4.49
C SER A 583 -30.46 -44.87 4.50
N ALA A 584 -30.76 -46.13 4.17
CA ALA A 584 -32.03 -46.73 4.60
C ALA A 584 -31.77 -48.19 4.96
N ALA A 585 -32.00 -48.49 6.20
CA ALA A 585 -32.05 -49.82 6.76
C ALA A 585 -33.14 -50.66 6.14
N GLY A 586 -32.84 -51.92 5.84
CA GLY A 586 -33.87 -52.89 5.50
C GLY A 586 -33.28 -54.06 4.77
N GLY A 587 -33.15 -55.20 5.50
CA GLY A 587 -32.55 -56.42 5.07
C GLY A 587 -33.17 -57.13 3.88
N ALA A 588 -32.42 -58.09 3.46
CA ALA A 588 -32.73 -59.32 2.76
C ALA A 588 -32.45 -59.36 1.24
N SER A 589 -31.71 -60.35 0.97
CA SER A 589 -31.64 -61.18 -0.24
C SER A 589 -30.60 -60.82 -1.29
N ALA A 590 -29.60 -61.61 -1.28
CA ALA A 590 -28.52 -61.72 -2.25
C ALA A 590 -29.06 -62.17 -3.64
N ALA A 591 -28.24 -61.79 -4.65
CA ALA A 591 -28.30 -62.24 -6.02
C ALA A 591 -29.23 -61.43 -6.95
N ALA A 592 -28.92 -60.20 -7.18
CA ALA A 592 -29.24 -59.50 -8.42
C ALA A 592 -27.97 -58.81 -8.90
N GLY A 593 -27.66 -58.91 -10.20
CA GLY A 593 -26.41 -58.45 -10.83
C GLY A 593 -25.97 -57.06 -10.39
N ARG A 594 -24.69 -56.93 -10.06
CA ARG A 594 -24.08 -55.60 -9.87
C ARG A 594 -24.36 -54.79 -11.09
N ASP A 595 -25.07 -53.68 -10.87
CA ASP A 595 -25.23 -52.66 -11.92
C ASP A 595 -23.86 -52.40 -12.57
N PRO A 596 -23.77 -52.33 -13.91
CA PRO A 596 -22.51 -52.05 -14.58
C PRO A 596 -21.99 -50.69 -14.02
N LEU A 597 -20.72 -50.70 -13.62
CA LEU A 597 -20.07 -49.47 -13.17
C LEU A 597 -20.27 -48.38 -14.22
N PRO A 598 -20.57 -47.15 -13.82
CA PRO A 598 -20.86 -46.05 -14.76
C PRO A 598 -19.63 -45.78 -15.66
N ALA A 599 -19.90 -45.48 -16.93
CA ALA A 599 -18.87 -45.01 -17.83
C ALA A 599 -18.29 -43.66 -17.37
N VAL A 600 -16.99 -43.47 -17.55
CA VAL A 600 -16.29 -42.22 -17.15
C VAL A 600 -15.88 -41.47 -18.40
N THR A 601 -16.46 -40.30 -18.61
CA THR A 601 -16.06 -39.41 -19.72
C THR A 601 -14.75 -38.68 -19.36
N VAL A 602 -13.74 -38.88 -20.15
CA VAL A 602 -12.41 -38.22 -20.07
C VAL A 602 -12.41 -36.92 -20.82
N LEU A 603 -12.92 -36.95 -22.06
CA LEU A 603 -13.06 -35.82 -22.96
C LEU A 603 -14.46 -35.86 -23.59
N ASP A 604 -15.21 -34.77 -23.42
CA ASP A 604 -16.55 -34.53 -23.98
C ASP A 604 -16.37 -33.65 -25.23
N HIS A 605 -16.45 -34.21 -26.43
CA HIS A 605 -16.29 -33.52 -27.70
C HIS A 605 -17.65 -33.16 -28.29
N THR A 606 -18.13 -31.96 -27.99
CA THR A 606 -19.43 -31.50 -28.52
C THR A 606 -19.46 -31.10 -29.99
N GLY A 607 -18.32 -31.26 -30.71
CA GLY A 607 -18.22 -31.08 -32.15
C GLY A 607 -18.75 -32.33 -32.91
N ARG A 608 -18.70 -32.28 -34.25
CA ARG A 608 -19.17 -33.38 -35.08
C ARG A 608 -18.04 -34.21 -35.71
N THR A 609 -16.81 -33.82 -35.46
CA THR A 609 -15.64 -34.52 -36.09
C THR A 609 -15.15 -35.61 -35.16
N PRO A 610 -14.72 -36.80 -35.71
CA PRO A 610 -14.11 -37.81 -34.87
C PRO A 610 -12.82 -37.32 -34.20
N VAL A 611 -12.55 -37.87 -33.01
CA VAL A 611 -11.24 -37.69 -32.37
C VAL A 611 -10.15 -38.29 -33.24
N SER A 612 -9.07 -37.57 -33.48
CA SER A 612 -7.91 -37.99 -34.24
C SER A 612 -6.73 -38.33 -33.35
N GLY A 613 -6.06 -39.43 -33.58
CA GLY A 613 -4.96 -39.91 -32.73
C GLY A 613 -5.42 -40.65 -31.49
N SER A 614 -4.48 -40.99 -30.61
CA SER A 614 -4.72 -41.71 -29.36
C SER A 614 -3.65 -41.31 -28.32
N PHE A 615 -3.93 -41.51 -27.06
CA PHE A 615 -2.89 -41.39 -26.04
C PHE A 615 -1.85 -42.51 -26.15
N ASP A 616 -0.63 -42.27 -25.70
CA ASP A 616 0.50 -43.20 -25.79
C ASP A 616 0.17 -44.53 -25.11
N GLY A 617 0.34 -45.62 -25.85
CA GLY A 617 0.06 -46.98 -25.39
C GLY A 617 -1.43 -47.29 -25.23
N LEU A 618 -2.35 -46.36 -25.46
CA LEU A 618 -3.78 -46.52 -25.27
C LEU A 618 -4.55 -46.47 -26.60
N ARG A 619 -4.40 -47.50 -27.46
CA ARG A 619 -5.22 -47.65 -28.65
C ARG A 619 -6.70 -47.92 -28.29
N GLU A 620 -7.59 -47.79 -29.24
CA GLU A 620 -9.02 -48.16 -29.10
C GLU A 620 -9.19 -49.51 -28.40
N GLY A 621 -9.98 -49.57 -27.34
CA GLY A 621 -10.22 -50.79 -26.55
C GLY A 621 -9.11 -51.16 -25.56
N ALA A 622 -8.01 -50.40 -25.46
CA ALA A 622 -6.94 -50.68 -24.50
C ALA A 622 -7.47 -50.65 -23.05
N GLU A 623 -6.92 -51.52 -22.22
CA GLU A 623 -7.28 -51.61 -20.81
C GLU A 623 -6.51 -50.57 -19.98
N VAL A 624 -7.20 -49.88 -19.11
CA VAL A 624 -6.66 -48.89 -18.15
C VAL A 624 -7.22 -49.09 -16.76
N THR A 625 -6.43 -48.79 -15.77
CA THR A 625 -6.92 -48.81 -14.37
C THR A 625 -7.36 -47.41 -13.94
N TYR A 626 -8.62 -47.26 -13.51
CA TYR A 626 -9.15 -46.07 -12.96
C TYR A 626 -9.77 -46.34 -11.59
N ALA A 627 -9.33 -45.64 -10.54
CA ALA A 627 -9.79 -45.82 -9.17
C ALA A 627 -9.76 -47.30 -8.68
N GLY A 628 -8.73 -48.06 -9.09
CA GLY A 628 -8.56 -49.48 -8.74
C GLY A 628 -9.41 -50.46 -9.55
N THR A 629 -10.15 -49.98 -10.55
CA THR A 629 -11.02 -50.82 -11.41
C THR A 629 -10.49 -50.81 -12.83
N ALA A 630 -10.58 -51.96 -13.52
CA ALA A 630 -10.22 -52.08 -14.94
C ALA A 630 -11.32 -51.50 -15.82
N TYR A 631 -10.94 -50.64 -16.71
CA TYR A 631 -11.78 -50.00 -17.75
C TYR A 631 -11.14 -50.22 -19.08
N ARG A 632 -11.94 -50.10 -20.15
CA ARG A 632 -11.49 -50.04 -21.55
C ARG A 632 -11.73 -48.61 -22.09
N ILE A 633 -10.70 -48.02 -22.70
CA ILE A 633 -10.79 -46.74 -23.35
C ILE A 633 -11.45 -46.85 -24.71
N SER A 634 -12.37 -45.92 -25.02
CA SER A 634 -12.90 -45.77 -26.38
C SER A 634 -12.80 -44.30 -26.78
N TYR A 635 -12.40 -44.04 -28.01
CA TYR A 635 -12.36 -42.73 -28.68
C TYR A 635 -13.63 -42.47 -29.49
N ARG A 636 -14.60 -43.35 -29.39
CA ARG A 636 -15.88 -43.31 -30.08
C ARG A 636 -17.07 -43.43 -29.11
N GLY A 637 -16.85 -43.00 -27.87
CA GLY A 637 -17.88 -43.05 -26.84
C GLY A 637 -18.93 -41.95 -27.02
N GLY A 638 -19.89 -41.91 -26.12
CA GLY A 638 -20.95 -40.88 -26.08
C GLY A 638 -21.77 -40.86 -27.39
N ASP A 639 -21.73 -39.73 -28.09
CA ASP A 639 -22.39 -39.52 -29.38
C ASP A 639 -21.50 -40.00 -30.60
N GLY A 640 -20.39 -40.68 -30.32
CA GLY A 640 -19.52 -41.31 -31.34
C GLY A 640 -18.17 -40.61 -31.49
N ASN A 641 -17.87 -39.60 -30.73
CA ASN A 641 -16.64 -38.80 -30.81
C ASN A 641 -16.05 -38.37 -29.46
N ASP A 642 -16.52 -38.97 -28.38
CA ASP A 642 -16.02 -38.75 -27.03
C ASP A 642 -14.90 -39.75 -26.68
N VAL A 643 -14.03 -39.34 -25.72
CA VAL A 643 -13.15 -40.29 -25.04
C VAL A 643 -13.77 -40.74 -23.75
N VAL A 644 -14.09 -42.04 -23.67
CA VAL A 644 -14.84 -42.63 -22.56
C VAL A 644 -14.12 -43.88 -22.07
N LEU A 645 -14.15 -44.08 -20.75
CA LEU A 645 -13.74 -45.34 -20.10
C LEU A 645 -15.00 -46.12 -19.75
N THR A 646 -15.12 -47.35 -20.29
CA THR A 646 -16.21 -48.27 -19.98
C THR A 646 -15.66 -49.43 -19.12
N ALA A 647 -16.37 -49.78 -18.05
CA ALA A 647 -15.91 -50.87 -17.17
C ALA A 647 -15.66 -52.15 -17.96
N ALA A 648 -14.50 -52.77 -17.82
CA ALA A 648 -14.23 -54.08 -18.41
C ALA A 648 -15.17 -55.08 -17.72
N ALA A 649 -16.02 -55.76 -18.52
CA ALA A 649 -16.86 -56.83 -18.00
C ALA A 649 -15.97 -57.84 -17.29
N ALA A 650 -16.31 -58.21 -16.05
CA ALA A 650 -15.62 -59.26 -15.35
C ALA A 650 -15.69 -60.53 -16.20
N ASN A 651 -14.56 -61.04 -16.63
CA ASN A 651 -14.49 -62.27 -17.45
C ASN A 651 -14.95 -63.44 -16.56
N PRO A 652 -16.06 -64.12 -16.83
CA PRO A 652 -16.53 -65.21 -15.98
C PRO A 652 -15.70 -66.53 -16.14
N ALA A 653 -14.59 -66.52 -16.84
CA ALA A 653 -13.84 -67.72 -17.24
C ALA A 653 -12.50 -67.92 -16.49
N ALA A 654 -12.39 -67.53 -15.20
CA ALA A 654 -11.20 -67.89 -14.39
C ALA A 654 -11.61 -68.49 -13.05
N GLY A 655 -12.61 -69.37 -13.03
CA GLY A 655 -13.14 -69.97 -11.82
C GLY A 655 -13.48 -71.45 -11.90
N ALA A 656 -12.77 -72.26 -12.74
CA ALA A 656 -13.04 -73.68 -12.77
C ALA A 656 -11.71 -74.45 -12.90
N GLU A 657 -11.01 -74.62 -11.79
CA GLU A 657 -10.16 -75.76 -11.49
C GLU A 657 -9.68 -75.66 -10.04
N ARG A 658 -10.54 -76.09 -9.12
CA ARG A 658 -10.06 -76.59 -7.84
C ARG A 658 -10.55 -78.04 -7.68
N ARG A 659 -9.63 -78.96 -7.88
CA ARG A 659 -9.78 -80.35 -7.42
C ARG A 659 -9.76 -80.42 -5.91
N SER A 660 -10.73 -81.06 -5.40
CA SER A 660 -10.91 -81.56 -4.02
C SER A 660 -9.83 -82.48 -3.60
N ALA A 661 -9.40 -82.50 -2.35
CA ALA A 661 -9.15 -83.61 -1.52
C ALA A 661 -8.61 -83.19 -0.13
N PRO A 662 -8.71 -84.08 0.84
CA PRO A 662 -9.37 -83.72 2.08
C PRO A 662 -8.49 -83.88 3.34
N GLY A 663 -8.95 -83.33 4.42
CA GLY A 663 -8.83 -83.95 5.73
C GLY A 663 -7.73 -83.50 6.67
N THR A 664 -8.26 -83.22 7.79
CA THR A 664 -7.84 -83.44 9.19
C THR A 664 -7.41 -82.20 9.98
N GLY A 665 -8.20 -81.93 10.94
CA GLY A 665 -8.08 -80.91 11.99
C GLY A 665 -7.05 -81.24 13.07
N PRO A 666 -7.28 -80.86 14.36
CA PRO A 666 -6.93 -79.51 14.85
C PRO A 666 -5.90 -79.64 16.02
N ALA A 667 -5.29 -78.54 16.45
CA ALA A 667 -4.84 -78.28 17.82
C ALA A 667 -4.21 -76.85 17.94
N ARG A 668 -4.84 -76.13 18.80
CA ARG A 668 -4.43 -75.50 20.06
C ARG A 668 -3.01 -74.95 20.18
N ALA A 669 -3.01 -73.66 20.42
CA ALA A 669 -2.71 -73.00 21.71
C ALA A 669 -1.26 -72.49 21.89
N ASP A 670 -1.25 -71.31 22.44
CA ASP A 670 -0.32 -70.65 23.36
C ASP A 670 0.96 -70.04 22.82
N GLY A 671 1.04 -68.75 23.06
CA GLY A 671 1.93 -68.24 24.10
C GLY A 671 2.90 -67.16 23.63
N ALA A 672 2.66 -66.02 24.13
CA ALA A 672 3.65 -65.14 24.80
C ALA A 672 4.83 -64.52 24.01
N GLU A 673 4.82 -63.24 24.13
CA GLU A 673 5.88 -62.33 24.62
C GLU A 673 6.99 -61.86 23.69
N ALA A 674 6.97 -60.52 23.63
CA ALA A 674 8.05 -59.57 23.94
C ALA A 674 9.22 -59.39 22.95
N GLY A 675 9.45 -58.14 22.63
CA GLY A 675 10.79 -57.70 22.30
C GLY A 675 10.88 -56.51 21.36
N ARG A 676 10.72 -55.34 21.89
CA ARG A 676 11.45 -54.06 21.76
C ARG A 676 12.35 -53.79 20.56
N SER A 677 12.20 -52.51 20.19
CA SER A 677 13.18 -51.53 19.67
C SER A 677 13.26 -51.46 18.16
N GLY A 678 13.18 -50.32 17.57
CA GLY A 678 13.54 -48.97 17.79
C GLY A 678 13.46 -48.16 16.50
N ALA A 679 12.97 -47.01 16.66
CA ALA A 679 13.46 -45.75 16.19
C ALA A 679 13.33 -45.29 14.71
N PHE A 680 12.73 -44.14 14.63
CA PHE A 680 12.98 -42.95 13.76
C PHE A 680 12.40 -42.91 12.37
N GLY A 681 11.57 -41.84 12.21
CA GLY A 681 11.54 -41.08 11.01
C GLY A 681 10.21 -40.39 10.70
N TRP A 682 9.93 -39.24 11.31
CA TRP A 682 9.43 -37.94 10.79
C TRP A 682 8.25 -37.92 9.79
N TRP A 683 7.11 -37.50 10.26
CA TRP A 683 6.13 -36.42 9.98
C TRP A 683 5.78 -36.06 8.51
N PRO A 684 4.51 -35.81 8.24
CA PRO A 684 4.08 -34.43 8.07
C PRO A 684 2.74 -34.07 8.74
N TYR A 685 2.64 -32.80 9.12
CA TYR A 685 1.46 -32.14 9.63
C TYR A 685 0.37 -31.95 8.58
N VAL A 686 -0.86 -32.22 8.99
CA VAL A 686 -2.09 -31.76 8.32
C VAL A 686 -3.02 -31.14 9.36
N LEU A 687 -3.29 -29.88 9.13
CA LEU A 687 -4.48 -29.05 9.40
C LEU A 687 -5.65 -29.68 10.16
N ALA A 688 -6.11 -28.96 11.17
CA ALA A 688 -7.51 -28.97 11.57
C ALA A 688 -8.01 -27.54 11.70
N ALA A 689 -8.97 -27.18 10.86
CA ALA A 689 -9.83 -26.02 11.02
C ALA A 689 -10.93 -26.36 12.03
N GLY A 690 -11.08 -25.55 13.06
CA GLY A 690 -12.19 -25.61 14.01
C GLY A 690 -13.20 -24.52 13.76
N LEU A 691 -14.40 -24.94 13.47
CA LEU A 691 -15.66 -24.21 13.56
C LEU A 691 -15.97 -23.87 15.02
N LEU A 692 -16.58 -22.72 15.29
CA LEU A 692 -17.80 -22.52 16.07
C LEU A 692 -17.91 -21.10 16.63
N GLY A 693 -19.07 -20.50 16.43
CA GLY A 693 -19.55 -19.40 17.24
C GLY A 693 -20.61 -18.51 16.59
N ALA A 694 -21.75 -19.08 16.28
CA ALA A 694 -22.98 -18.31 16.09
C ALA A 694 -23.65 -18.06 17.44
N LEU A 695 -24.23 -16.86 17.59
CA LEU A 695 -25.36 -16.46 18.45
C LEU A 695 -25.13 -15.00 18.88
N LEU A 696 -25.94 -14.05 18.64
CA LEU A 696 -27.33 -13.72 18.90
C LEU A 696 -27.64 -12.32 18.32
N VAL A 697 -28.70 -12.24 17.59
CA VAL A 697 -29.42 -11.01 17.26
C VAL A 697 -30.49 -10.80 18.33
N PRO A 698 -30.86 -9.57 18.67
CA PRO A 698 -32.29 -9.28 18.79
C PRO A 698 -32.77 -8.18 17.86
N LYS A 699 -33.85 -8.53 17.19
CA LYS A 699 -34.78 -7.63 16.50
C LYS A 699 -35.47 -6.69 17.49
N THR A 700 -35.58 -5.41 17.13
CA THR A 700 -36.81 -4.66 17.50
C THR A 700 -37.30 -3.85 16.32
N ARG A 701 -38.51 -4.17 15.96
CA ARG A 701 -39.41 -3.41 15.09
C ARG A 701 -39.88 -2.14 15.77
N ARG A 702 -40.01 -1.03 15.06
CA ARG A 702 -41.24 -0.20 15.12
C ARG A 702 -41.38 0.69 13.89
N ALA A 703 -42.57 0.65 13.41
CA ALA A 703 -43.15 1.30 12.24
C ALA A 703 -43.72 2.68 12.57
N ARG A 704 -44.11 3.41 11.51
CA ARG A 704 -45.06 4.53 11.33
C ARG A 704 -44.35 5.87 11.13
N SER A 705 -44.71 6.72 10.22
CA SER A 705 -45.84 6.93 9.30
C SER A 705 -45.50 8.20 8.52
N GLY A 706 -45.92 8.32 7.27
CA GLY A 706 -45.80 9.56 6.49
C GLY A 706 -46.75 10.67 6.97
N PRO A 707 -46.82 11.79 6.31
CA PRO A 707 -47.50 11.90 5.03
C PRO A 707 -46.96 12.93 4.01
N ARG A 708 -47.53 12.86 2.83
CA ARG A 708 -47.48 13.69 1.63
C ARG A 708 -47.73 15.19 1.86
N ASN A 709 -47.11 16.04 1.01
CA ASN A 709 -47.76 17.10 0.21
C ASN A 709 -46.72 17.69 -0.76
N ARG A 710 -46.95 17.61 -2.03
CA ARG A 710 -47.62 18.45 -3.04
C ARG A 710 -47.13 19.91 -3.09
N GLY A 711 -46.55 20.24 -4.23
CA GLY A 711 -46.96 21.43 -4.96
C GLY A 711 -45.90 22.48 -5.22
N GLY A 712 -45.67 22.82 -6.47
CA GLY A 712 -45.19 24.14 -6.83
C GLY A 712 -44.21 24.19 -8.02
N ARG A 713 -44.76 24.25 -9.22
CA ARG A 713 -44.13 24.73 -10.47
C ARG A 713 -43.81 26.23 -10.36
N HIS A 714 -42.76 26.65 -11.05
CA HIS A 714 -42.65 27.83 -11.93
C HIS A 714 -41.16 27.97 -12.27
N SER A 715 -40.75 27.77 -13.46
CA SER A 715 -40.73 28.48 -14.75
C SER A 715 -39.99 29.82 -14.78
N ALA A 716 -39.06 29.85 -15.72
CA ALA A 716 -38.59 30.95 -16.55
C ALA A 716 -37.70 32.02 -15.85
N SER A 717 -36.66 32.49 -16.38
CA SER A 717 -36.10 32.82 -17.69
C SER A 717 -34.98 33.84 -17.51
N ARG A 718 -33.99 33.75 -18.36
CA ARG A 718 -33.15 34.83 -18.96
C ARG A 718 -32.50 35.92 -18.06
N ARG A 719 -31.24 35.89 -17.93
CA ARG A 719 -30.25 36.66 -18.77
C ARG A 719 -28.83 36.17 -18.48
#